data_421f7d76816e2cfd42c19c56db79cf0c
#
_entry.id   421f7d76816e2cfd42c19c56db79cf0c
#
_cell.length_a   1.000
_cell.length_b   1.000
_cell.length_c   1.000
_cell.angle_alpha   90.00
_cell.angle_beta   90.00
_cell.angle_gamma   90.00
#
_symmetry.space_group_name_H-M   'P 1'
#
loop_
_entity.id
_entity.type
_entity.pdbx_description
1 polymer ?
#
loop_
_entity_poly.entity_id
_entity_poly.type
_entity_poly.pdbx_seq_one_letter_code
_entity_poly.pdbx_strand_id
1 'polypeptide(L)'
;NKNGNDSSEVVNRISGNGGAGGAVQLNVAEAIDIKATAGNGGKLNWLELESEGLLTATGAVQSAAGKGGEALAAGIDNRGGSSNVTAKDIKIMAIGGSGGTSAYRLENVSEADAAILAAERVSGEGGEATAIGLQNTDGSLTADVQKLEITATGGAGGAGLSTYSTISGAGADSGAAAAYGINVLGGLAENLTVAEITVQATGGTSQKPRSGFVNATGAGVTGGKGGKGGAAAAYGVSNSGGSAGVTVAKITISANGGTGGAGGGVDKSDGSSYVAAGTGGDGGDGGSANAYGVFGSGSSRTVIVADKISAEAVAGAGGAGATSSNDGYDSGVATSGSDGAAGKEAKAYGVYANQGAVIDLSAKSGDTIKIGAKAAAGSVTNEAYAVYADKGTVLFGSNAELNTSDGASTPDNNVLTSLNNATLGFSGTSADRKVTGGTLQLSGSNEFRVTTDLANNKSDRFNFAKLASGSSMEEQYITVGYDKAFDGSSADSISGSNVVVLSVADLNGQTLGNFVGKESIMDDPLSPFSATPTVVVDDTEVRISKIDLNKDIGPSDTMIISNDASLALRNVWRIEGNNVMKRMGELRSGTEAGKGGVWARYYRGELSADSNYDSSFSQDYTGFQGGIDKVQDYKGGKLYTGIAVNRIDSNAGYTVGSGDLSSTGVGLYGSWLGSKGHYLDVIARGSKLTNDFKLVDLSGNAAKADYDTWAYGISAEYGYRQDLNAGWFVEPQAELSLGHISRVDYTTSNGVSIRQDGVNSAIVRLGFLGGKEFSIGGRPSNAYVKASLLHDFGGNGGSTGYYGIKSLAMQTGDLTGSWYEIGLGANLGITKNSNLYFDALKTLNSTVRTDWQFNAGLRFTF
;
A
#
# COMPACT_ATOMS: atom_id res chain seq x y z
N ASN A 1 32.30 -28.81 -5.38
CA ASN A 1 31.40 -29.79 -4.75
C ASN A 1 31.69 -31.20 -5.20
N LYS A 2 32.30 -31.98 -4.28
CA LYS A 2 32.63 -33.37 -4.51
C LYS A 2 31.77 -34.29 -3.63
N ASN A 3 30.48 -34.13 -3.62
CA ASN A 3 29.55 -35.13 -3.13
C ASN A 3 28.22 -34.88 -3.82
N GLY A 4 27.97 -35.62 -4.81
CA GLY A 4 26.86 -35.91 -5.69
C GLY A 4 25.45 -35.50 -5.36
N ASN A 5 25.18 -34.23 -5.15
CA ASN A 5 23.83 -33.66 -5.29
C ASN A 5 23.96 -32.39 -6.13
N ASP A 6 23.90 -32.59 -7.45
CA ASP A 6 23.74 -31.48 -8.41
C ASP A 6 22.31 -30.93 -8.29
N SER A 7 22.14 -29.90 -7.51
CA SER A 7 21.03 -28.99 -7.69
C SER A 7 21.58 -27.70 -8.31
N SER A 8 21.77 -27.72 -9.63
CA SER A 8 22.09 -26.51 -10.38
C SER A 8 20.80 -25.76 -10.64
N GLU A 9 20.67 -24.58 -10.07
CA GLU A 9 19.50 -23.71 -10.22
C GLU A 9 19.91 -22.40 -10.85
N VAL A 10 19.10 -22.01 -11.82
CA VAL A 10 19.19 -20.70 -12.45
C VAL A 10 18.08 -19.84 -11.89
N VAL A 11 18.45 -18.85 -11.06
CA VAL A 11 17.49 -17.88 -10.54
C VAL A 11 17.71 -16.56 -11.26
N ASN A 12 16.79 -16.19 -12.13
CA ASN A 12 16.76 -14.86 -12.73
C ASN A 12 15.83 -13.98 -11.92
N ARG A 13 16.38 -13.19 -10.99
CA ARG A 13 15.64 -12.18 -10.24
C ARG A 13 16.06 -10.79 -10.75
N ILE A 14 15.08 -9.96 -11.09
CA ILE A 14 15.30 -8.55 -11.33
C ILE A 14 14.78 -7.79 -10.15
N SER A 15 15.65 -7.29 -9.30
CA SER A 15 15.28 -6.42 -8.20
C SER A 15 15.70 -4.99 -8.52
N GLY A 16 14.73 -4.08 -8.62
CA GLY A 16 14.97 -2.65 -8.59
C GLY A 16 15.13 -2.20 -7.14
N ASN A 17 16.34 -1.91 -6.68
CA ASN A 17 16.55 -1.23 -5.41
C ASN A 17 16.47 0.28 -5.71
N GLY A 18 15.25 0.85 -5.63
CA GLY A 18 14.99 2.25 -5.92
C GLY A 18 15.49 3.17 -4.83
N GLY A 19 16.71 3.67 -4.97
CA GLY A 19 16.93 5.05 -4.60
C GLY A 19 16.05 5.90 -5.55
N ALA A 20 15.40 6.95 -5.03
CA ALA A 20 14.46 7.78 -5.75
C ALA A 20 14.88 8.04 -7.21
N GLY A 21 14.13 7.51 -8.18
CA GLY A 21 14.27 7.83 -9.61
C GLY A 21 14.78 6.74 -10.55
N GLY A 22 15.02 5.50 -10.12
CA GLY A 22 15.45 4.42 -11.03
C GLY A 22 14.26 3.74 -11.72
N ALA A 23 14.19 3.80 -13.06
CA ALA A 23 13.24 3.03 -13.86
C ALA A 23 13.93 1.79 -14.44
N VAL A 24 13.32 0.61 -14.28
CA VAL A 24 13.78 -0.64 -14.88
C VAL A 24 12.79 -1.06 -15.96
N GLN A 25 13.29 -1.24 -17.18
CA GLN A 25 12.50 -1.81 -18.27
C GLN A 25 13.04 -3.20 -18.62
N LEU A 26 12.20 -4.21 -18.50
CA LEU A 26 12.51 -5.59 -18.85
C LEU A 26 11.65 -6.05 -20.02
N ASN A 27 12.31 -6.34 -21.15
CA ASN A 27 11.65 -6.94 -22.33
C ASN A 27 12.24 -8.33 -22.58
N VAL A 28 11.45 -9.37 -22.35
CA VAL A 28 11.84 -10.76 -22.59
C VAL A 28 10.98 -11.33 -23.72
N ALA A 29 11.60 -11.62 -24.87
CA ALA A 29 10.88 -12.08 -26.06
C ALA A 29 10.22 -13.47 -25.90
N GLU A 30 10.72 -14.28 -24.97
CA GLU A 30 10.21 -15.62 -24.70
C GLU A 30 9.76 -15.77 -23.24
N ALA A 31 10.15 -16.83 -22.55
CA ALA A 31 9.71 -17.14 -21.20
C ALA A 31 10.76 -16.74 -20.14
N ILE A 32 10.29 -16.32 -18.98
CA ILE A 32 11.05 -16.27 -17.73
C ILE A 32 10.73 -17.56 -16.97
N ASP A 33 11.71 -18.45 -16.81
CA ASP A 33 11.55 -19.70 -16.05
C ASP A 33 12.52 -19.68 -14.87
N ILE A 34 11.94 -19.67 -13.65
CA ILE A 34 12.69 -19.62 -12.40
C ILE A 34 12.30 -20.82 -11.56
N LYS A 35 13.28 -21.65 -11.23
CA LYS A 35 13.10 -22.80 -10.37
C LYS A 35 14.04 -22.74 -9.18
N ALA A 36 13.49 -22.82 -7.97
CA ALA A 36 14.23 -23.01 -6.72
C ALA A 36 13.89 -24.38 -6.13
N THR A 37 14.90 -25.24 -5.92
CA THR A 37 14.74 -26.54 -5.27
C THR A 37 15.69 -26.61 -4.10
N ALA A 38 15.20 -26.67 -2.89
CA ALA A 38 16.02 -26.75 -1.71
C ALA A 38 16.64 -28.16 -1.54
N GLY A 39 17.88 -28.20 -1.07
CA GLY A 39 18.57 -29.48 -0.76
C GLY A 39 17.97 -30.20 0.44
N ASN A 40 18.03 -31.50 0.44
CA ASN A 40 17.60 -32.33 1.56
C ASN A 40 18.47 -32.01 2.78
N GLY A 41 17.85 -31.54 3.86
CA GLY A 41 18.53 -31.20 5.10
C GLY A 41 19.37 -29.89 5.09
N GLY A 42 19.27 -29.05 4.05
CA GLY A 42 19.99 -27.80 3.93
C GLY A 42 19.06 -26.56 3.83
N LYS A 43 19.62 -25.36 4.07
CA LYS A 43 18.94 -24.08 3.78
C LYS A 43 19.36 -23.53 2.44
N LEU A 44 18.41 -23.07 1.65
CA LEU A 44 18.70 -22.26 0.48
C LEU A 44 18.85 -20.80 0.91
N ASN A 45 20.02 -20.23 0.70
CA ASN A 45 20.24 -18.81 0.94
C ASN A 45 19.77 -18.00 -0.27
N TRP A 46 19.26 -16.81 -0.01
CA TRP A 46 18.89 -15.83 -1.03
C TRP A 46 20.06 -15.53 -1.98
N LEU A 47 19.76 -15.48 -3.27
CA LEU A 47 20.69 -15.04 -4.30
C LEU A 47 20.11 -13.82 -4.99
N GLU A 48 20.78 -12.69 -4.81
CA GLU A 48 20.53 -11.47 -5.59
C GLU A 48 21.31 -11.52 -6.91
N LEU A 49 20.61 -11.19 -8.02
CA LEU A 49 21.26 -10.93 -9.30
C LEU A 49 21.38 -9.43 -9.51
N GLU A 50 22.59 -8.95 -9.58
CA GLU A 50 22.88 -7.72 -10.29
C GLU A 50 22.86 -7.96 -11.80
N SER A 51 22.43 -7.00 -12.54
CA SER A 51 21.91 -6.97 -13.90
C SER A 51 22.71 -7.64 -15.05
N GLU A 52 23.58 -8.55 -14.82
CA GLU A 52 24.22 -9.34 -15.89
C GLU A 52 24.80 -10.64 -15.31
N GLY A 53 24.04 -11.72 -15.38
CA GLY A 53 24.66 -13.03 -15.11
C GLY A 53 23.74 -14.10 -14.53
N LEU A 54 24.05 -15.29 -14.94
CA LEU A 54 23.52 -16.56 -14.46
C LEU A 54 24.07 -16.83 -13.04
N LEU A 55 23.22 -16.99 -12.03
CA LEU A 55 23.65 -17.40 -10.70
C LEU A 55 23.24 -18.85 -10.40
N THR A 56 24.20 -19.63 -10.00
CA THR A 56 23.99 -20.97 -9.44
C THR A 56 23.99 -20.88 -7.92
N ALA A 57 22.88 -21.31 -7.30
CA ALA A 57 22.80 -21.46 -5.86
C ALA A 57 23.36 -22.84 -5.43
N THR A 58 24.38 -22.84 -4.60
CA THR A 58 24.86 -24.06 -3.94
C THR A 58 24.77 -23.88 -2.43
N GLY A 59 23.88 -24.64 -1.81
CA GLY A 59 23.79 -24.75 -0.35
C GLY A 59 23.75 -26.19 0.07
N ALA A 60 24.82 -26.72 0.64
CA ALA A 60 24.80 -28.01 1.28
C ALA A 60 25.02 -27.82 2.78
N VAL A 61 24.04 -28.22 3.58
CA VAL A 61 24.29 -28.53 4.99
C VAL A 61 23.98 -29.99 5.19
N GLN A 62 24.98 -30.72 5.49
CA GLN A 62 24.86 -32.14 5.80
C GLN A 62 24.66 -32.33 7.28
N SER A 63 23.51 -32.83 7.68
CA SER A 63 23.37 -33.73 8.85
C SER A 63 22.33 -34.78 8.50
N ALA A 64 22.61 -36.03 8.91
CA ALA A 64 21.80 -37.18 8.53
C ALA A 64 20.35 -37.18 9.11
N ALA A 65 19.94 -36.17 9.84
CA ALA A 65 18.60 -35.95 10.37
C ALA A 65 18.24 -34.45 10.41
N GLY A 66 18.76 -33.65 9.48
CA GLY A 66 18.51 -32.22 9.41
C GLY A 66 17.15 -31.89 8.81
N LYS A 67 16.63 -30.71 9.17
CA LYS A 67 15.47 -30.10 8.53
C LYS A 67 15.73 -29.91 7.02
N GLY A 68 14.73 -30.16 6.18
CA GLY A 68 14.78 -29.81 4.76
C GLY A 68 14.99 -28.30 4.55
N GLY A 69 15.74 -27.95 3.51
CA GLY A 69 15.98 -26.55 3.19
C GLY A 69 14.70 -25.85 2.75
N GLU A 70 14.62 -24.54 3.01
CA GLU A 70 13.56 -23.69 2.55
C GLU A 70 13.83 -23.22 1.11
N ALA A 71 12.82 -23.24 0.24
CA ALA A 71 12.91 -22.77 -1.15
C ALA A 71 12.10 -21.49 -1.34
N LEU A 72 12.74 -20.46 -1.87
CA LEU A 72 12.08 -19.23 -2.30
C LEU A 72 12.41 -18.94 -3.77
N ALA A 73 11.38 -18.89 -4.60
CA ALA A 73 11.48 -18.48 -5.98
C ALA A 73 10.64 -17.21 -6.20
N ALA A 74 11.26 -16.15 -6.71
CA ALA A 74 10.57 -14.92 -7.06
C ALA A 74 10.89 -14.51 -8.48
N GLY A 75 9.88 -14.21 -9.28
CA GLY A 75 10.01 -13.75 -10.65
C GLY A 75 10.48 -12.31 -10.69
N ILE A 76 9.56 -11.37 -10.51
CA ILE A 76 9.85 -9.94 -10.46
C ILE A 76 9.55 -9.43 -9.05
N ASP A 77 10.52 -8.78 -8.44
CA ASP A 77 10.38 -8.18 -7.10
C ASP A 77 10.77 -6.70 -7.18
N ASN A 78 9.77 -5.82 -7.23
CA ASN A 78 9.94 -4.37 -7.29
C ASN A 78 9.84 -3.77 -5.89
N ARG A 79 10.92 -3.10 -5.44
CA ARG A 79 11.01 -2.48 -4.12
C ARG A 79 11.34 -1.00 -4.23
N GLY A 80 10.32 -0.15 -4.18
CA GLY A 80 10.47 1.31 -4.14
C GLY A 80 10.89 2.00 -5.45
N GLY A 81 10.97 1.28 -6.58
CA GLY A 81 11.31 1.81 -7.89
C GLY A 81 10.15 1.75 -8.88
N SER A 82 10.41 2.11 -10.14
CA SER A 82 9.48 1.92 -11.26
C SER A 82 9.96 0.75 -12.11
N SER A 83 9.12 -0.27 -12.30
CA SER A 83 9.41 -1.44 -13.12
C SER A 83 8.35 -1.63 -14.20
N ASN A 84 8.81 -1.84 -15.45
CA ASN A 84 7.96 -2.18 -16.58
C ASN A 84 8.43 -3.52 -17.17
N VAL A 85 7.53 -4.51 -17.18
CA VAL A 85 7.84 -5.89 -17.57
C VAL A 85 7.03 -6.28 -18.79
N THR A 86 7.69 -6.74 -19.84
CA THR A 86 7.04 -7.38 -20.98
C THR A 86 7.64 -8.77 -21.16
N ALA A 87 6.81 -9.81 -21.05
CA ALA A 87 7.24 -11.21 -21.23
C ALA A 87 6.12 -12.04 -21.84
N LYS A 88 6.47 -13.06 -22.61
CA LYS A 88 5.49 -14.01 -23.11
C LYS A 88 4.93 -14.84 -21.96
N ASP A 89 5.80 -15.59 -21.28
CA ASP A 89 5.40 -16.44 -20.16
C ASP A 89 6.32 -16.18 -18.95
N ILE A 90 5.74 -16.21 -17.74
CA ILE A 90 6.49 -16.23 -16.49
C ILE A 90 6.12 -17.50 -15.74
N LYS A 91 7.10 -18.38 -15.53
CA LYS A 91 6.95 -19.62 -14.81
C LYS A 91 7.86 -19.65 -13.59
N ILE A 92 7.27 -19.77 -12.42
CA ILE A 92 7.99 -19.76 -11.14
C ILE A 92 7.69 -21.03 -10.38
N MET A 93 8.75 -21.74 -9.93
CA MET A 93 8.62 -22.98 -9.18
C MET A 93 9.51 -22.96 -7.94
N ALA A 94 8.92 -23.22 -6.79
CA ALA A 94 9.66 -23.44 -5.54
C ALA A 94 9.36 -24.83 -4.98
N ILE A 95 10.41 -25.58 -4.61
CA ILE A 95 10.29 -26.92 -4.03
C ILE A 95 11.12 -26.99 -2.76
N GLY A 96 10.47 -27.14 -1.61
CA GLY A 96 11.12 -27.33 -0.32
C GLY A 96 11.88 -28.66 -0.25
N GLY A 97 13.00 -28.65 0.43
CA GLY A 97 13.84 -29.85 0.64
C GLY A 97 13.16 -30.85 1.55
N SER A 98 13.35 -32.14 1.29
CA SER A 98 12.87 -33.20 2.19
C SER A 98 13.68 -33.25 3.48
N GLY A 99 13.03 -33.53 4.58
CA GLY A 99 13.68 -33.77 5.85
C GLY A 99 14.54 -35.06 5.80
N GLY A 100 15.64 -35.03 6.52
CA GLY A 100 16.54 -36.19 6.60
C GLY A 100 15.89 -37.34 7.34
N THR A 101 16.16 -38.57 6.86
CA THR A 101 15.80 -39.78 7.58
C THR A 101 16.99 -40.20 8.42
N SER A 102 16.76 -40.52 9.70
CA SER A 102 17.81 -41.13 10.52
C SER A 102 17.68 -42.67 10.46
N ALA A 103 18.77 -43.34 10.11
CA ALA A 103 18.86 -44.79 10.16
C ALA A 103 20.05 -45.16 11.07
N TYR A 104 19.79 -45.77 12.22
CA TYR A 104 20.82 -46.31 13.09
C TYR A 104 20.41 -47.71 13.54
N ARG A 105 21.38 -48.63 13.54
CA ARG A 105 21.27 -49.90 14.19
C ARG A 105 21.89 -49.75 15.60
N LEU A 106 21.06 -49.80 16.63
CA LEU A 106 21.55 -49.81 18.02
C LEU A 106 21.71 -51.26 18.44
N GLU A 107 22.94 -51.74 18.57
CA GLU A 107 23.24 -53.05 19.15
C GLU A 107 23.82 -52.82 20.58
N ASN A 108 23.21 -53.48 21.60
CA ASN A 108 23.67 -53.46 23.00
C ASN A 108 23.55 -52.12 23.77
N VAL A 109 22.46 -51.36 23.58
CA VAL A 109 22.16 -50.16 24.37
C VAL A 109 21.10 -50.49 25.40
N SER A 110 21.20 -49.90 26.63
CA SER A 110 20.16 -50.09 27.65
C SER A 110 18.82 -49.47 27.24
N GLU A 111 17.70 -50.00 27.76
CA GLU A 111 16.36 -49.49 27.45
C GLU A 111 16.19 -47.97 27.78
N ALA A 112 16.81 -47.51 28.87
CA ALA A 112 16.78 -46.09 29.26
C ALA A 112 17.55 -45.19 28.30
N ASP A 113 18.73 -45.64 27.82
CA ASP A 113 19.53 -44.90 26.87
C ASP A 113 18.90 -44.92 25.46
N ALA A 114 18.27 -46.03 25.10
CA ALA A 114 17.52 -46.16 23.83
C ALA A 114 16.28 -45.22 23.80
N ALA A 115 15.59 -45.08 24.91
CA ALA A 115 14.45 -44.16 25.04
C ALA A 115 14.86 -42.68 24.97
N ILE A 116 15.98 -42.31 25.60
CA ILE A 116 16.57 -40.99 25.55
C ILE A 116 17.04 -40.68 24.11
N LEU A 117 17.75 -41.60 23.47
CA LEU A 117 18.22 -41.45 22.09
C LEU A 117 17.06 -41.39 21.07
N ALA A 118 15.96 -42.10 21.29
CA ALA A 118 14.75 -42.00 20.45
C ALA A 118 14.00 -40.68 20.65
N ALA A 119 13.98 -40.13 21.87
CA ALA A 119 13.37 -38.85 22.17
C ALA A 119 14.18 -37.64 21.66
N GLU A 120 15.53 -37.75 21.64
CA GLU A 120 16.41 -36.67 21.20
C GLU A 120 16.66 -36.63 19.67
N ARG A 121 16.34 -37.68 18.94
CA ARG A 121 16.62 -37.79 17.49
C ARG A 121 15.34 -37.90 16.66
N VAL A 122 14.68 -36.79 16.56
CA VAL A 122 13.52 -36.62 15.66
C VAL A 122 14.03 -36.57 14.21
N SER A 123 13.33 -37.22 13.30
CA SER A 123 13.56 -37.09 11.86
C SER A 123 13.41 -35.63 11.44
N GLY A 124 14.13 -35.22 10.41
CA GLY A 124 14.10 -33.81 9.96
C GLY A 124 12.76 -33.44 9.38
N GLU A 125 12.25 -32.26 9.75
CA GLU A 125 11.06 -31.69 9.12
C GLU A 125 11.31 -31.39 7.64
N GLY A 126 10.26 -31.38 6.84
CA GLY A 126 10.27 -30.92 5.45
C GLY A 126 10.47 -29.39 5.39
N GLY A 127 11.18 -28.92 4.39
CA GLY A 127 11.40 -27.49 4.15
C GLY A 127 10.17 -26.82 3.56
N GLU A 128 10.00 -25.55 3.88
CA GLU A 128 8.95 -24.71 3.31
C GLU A 128 9.26 -24.30 1.87
N ALA A 129 8.23 -24.00 1.07
CA ALA A 129 8.36 -23.52 -0.29
C ALA A 129 7.51 -22.28 -0.50
N THR A 130 8.13 -21.21 -1.02
CA THR A 130 7.41 -19.99 -1.40
C THR A 130 7.73 -19.62 -2.85
N ALA A 131 6.70 -19.47 -3.68
CA ALA A 131 6.82 -19.04 -5.07
C ALA A 131 6.02 -17.77 -5.30
N ILE A 132 6.65 -16.76 -5.91
CA ILE A 132 6.05 -15.43 -6.16
C ILE A 132 6.27 -15.07 -7.63
N GLY A 133 5.20 -14.74 -8.36
CA GLY A 133 5.28 -14.32 -9.76
C GLY A 133 5.75 -12.89 -9.90
N LEU A 134 4.85 -11.94 -9.62
CA LEU A 134 5.11 -10.50 -9.65
C LEU A 134 4.88 -9.93 -8.24
N GLN A 135 5.87 -9.25 -7.68
CA GLN A 135 5.77 -8.57 -6.38
C GLN A 135 6.03 -7.08 -6.52
N ASN A 136 5.21 -6.27 -5.86
CA ASN A 136 5.42 -4.84 -5.71
C ASN A 136 5.40 -4.44 -4.23
N THR A 137 6.48 -3.77 -3.79
CA THR A 137 6.60 -3.23 -2.43
C THR A 137 6.98 -1.76 -2.55
N ASP A 138 6.06 -0.86 -2.22
CA ASP A 138 6.24 0.61 -2.21
C ASP A 138 6.76 1.23 -3.53
N GLY A 139 6.60 0.56 -4.67
CA GLY A 139 7.05 1.01 -5.97
C GLY A 139 5.91 1.17 -6.98
N SER A 140 6.27 1.41 -8.25
CA SER A 140 5.37 1.37 -9.39
C SER A 140 5.71 0.16 -10.27
N LEU A 141 4.72 -0.71 -10.53
CA LEU A 141 4.89 -1.90 -11.36
C LEU A 141 3.87 -1.89 -12.48
N THR A 142 4.33 -2.04 -13.72
CA THR A 142 3.49 -2.32 -14.89
C THR A 142 3.95 -3.61 -15.55
N ALA A 143 3.03 -4.40 -16.12
CA ALA A 143 3.39 -5.65 -16.77
C ALA A 143 2.44 -5.99 -17.93
N ASP A 144 3.02 -6.56 -18.99
CA ASP A 144 2.30 -7.19 -20.09
C ASP A 144 2.84 -8.61 -20.29
N VAL A 145 2.05 -9.62 -19.84
CA VAL A 145 2.45 -11.03 -19.78
C VAL A 145 1.33 -11.91 -20.38
N GLN A 146 1.66 -12.84 -21.24
CA GLN A 146 0.63 -13.76 -21.77
C GLN A 146 0.24 -14.81 -20.73
N LYS A 147 1.18 -15.45 -20.05
CA LYS A 147 0.89 -16.47 -19.06
C LYS A 147 1.75 -16.30 -17.79
N LEU A 148 1.10 -16.34 -16.63
CA LEU A 148 1.75 -16.36 -15.33
C LEU A 148 1.43 -17.69 -14.62
N GLU A 149 2.43 -18.57 -14.46
CA GLU A 149 2.30 -19.90 -13.88
C GLU A 149 3.20 -20.04 -12.65
N ILE A 150 2.61 -20.20 -11.48
CA ILE A 150 3.31 -20.21 -10.20
C ILE A 150 3.02 -21.50 -9.46
N THR A 151 4.07 -22.21 -9.04
CA THR A 151 3.96 -23.47 -8.31
C THR A 151 4.86 -23.47 -7.08
N ALA A 152 4.30 -23.79 -5.92
CA ALA A 152 5.04 -24.04 -4.70
C ALA A 152 4.73 -25.46 -4.18
N THR A 153 5.77 -26.21 -3.78
CA THR A 153 5.61 -27.55 -3.21
C THR A 153 6.46 -27.67 -1.96
N GLY A 154 5.83 -27.88 -0.81
CA GLY A 154 6.52 -28.10 0.46
C GLY A 154 7.31 -29.41 0.47
N GLY A 155 8.41 -29.42 1.19
CA GLY A 155 9.26 -30.62 1.33
C GLY A 155 8.59 -31.71 2.17
N ALA A 156 8.90 -32.94 1.85
CA ALA A 156 8.41 -34.09 2.64
C ALA A 156 9.08 -34.15 4.01
N GLY A 157 8.34 -34.50 5.04
CA GLY A 157 8.89 -34.84 6.37
C GLY A 157 9.69 -36.13 6.31
N GLY A 158 10.79 -36.22 7.06
CA GLY A 158 11.63 -37.41 7.11
C GLY A 158 10.93 -38.60 7.79
N ALA A 159 11.27 -39.85 7.37
CA ALA A 159 10.78 -41.05 8.02
C ALA A 159 11.40 -41.22 9.42
N GLY A 160 10.61 -41.64 10.38
CA GLY A 160 11.09 -41.96 11.74
C GLY A 160 12.08 -43.13 11.78
N LEU A 161 12.89 -43.20 12.85
CA LEU A 161 13.90 -44.21 13.11
C LEU A 161 13.27 -45.61 13.26
N SER A 162 13.94 -46.62 12.69
CA SER A 162 13.81 -48.01 13.07
C SER A 162 14.83 -48.33 14.16
N THR A 163 14.38 -48.75 15.32
CA THR A 163 15.27 -49.16 16.42
C THR A 163 14.93 -50.57 16.82
N TYR A 164 15.94 -51.31 17.34
CA TYR A 164 15.76 -52.60 18.01
C TYR A 164 15.25 -52.42 19.46
N SER A 165 14.60 -51.36 19.79
CA SER A 165 14.12 -51.00 21.12
C SER A 165 12.61 -50.99 21.19
N THR A 166 12.06 -50.85 22.40
CA THR A 166 10.63 -50.81 22.70
C THR A 166 9.84 -49.64 22.09
N ILE A 167 10.51 -48.65 21.47
CA ILE A 167 9.88 -47.45 20.90
C ILE A 167 10.48 -47.16 19.52
N SER A 168 9.65 -47.00 18.51
CA SER A 168 10.07 -46.48 17.19
C SER A 168 9.91 -44.98 17.08
N GLY A 169 10.88 -44.30 16.47
CA GLY A 169 10.85 -42.82 16.31
C GLY A 169 9.68 -42.37 15.46
N ALA A 170 9.10 -41.20 15.81
CA ALA A 170 8.03 -40.56 15.05
C ALA A 170 8.52 -40.05 13.69
N GLY A 171 7.64 -40.07 12.69
CA GLY A 171 7.84 -39.34 11.43
C GLY A 171 7.84 -37.81 11.67
N ALA A 172 8.60 -37.08 10.89
CA ALA A 172 8.62 -35.60 10.98
C ALA A 172 7.50 -34.95 10.17
N ASP A 173 7.14 -33.77 10.58
CA ASP A 173 6.16 -32.92 9.90
C ASP A 173 6.71 -32.46 8.54
N SER A 174 5.84 -32.28 7.58
CA SER A 174 6.18 -31.85 6.22
C SER A 174 6.13 -30.31 6.11
N GLY A 175 6.88 -29.77 5.16
CA GLY A 175 6.96 -28.34 4.89
C GLY A 175 5.66 -27.78 4.30
N ALA A 176 5.35 -26.53 4.65
CA ALA A 176 4.25 -25.78 4.06
C ALA A 176 4.61 -25.25 2.66
N ALA A 177 3.58 -24.91 1.87
CA ALA A 177 3.74 -24.29 0.56
C ALA A 177 2.90 -23.01 0.46
N ALA A 178 3.50 -21.94 -0.04
CA ALA A 178 2.81 -20.67 -0.35
C ALA A 178 3.12 -20.24 -1.78
N ALA A 179 2.08 -19.89 -2.56
CA ALA A 179 2.23 -19.47 -3.95
C ALA A 179 1.42 -18.20 -4.21
N TYR A 180 2.07 -17.20 -4.84
CA TYR A 180 1.47 -15.91 -5.15
C TYR A 180 1.64 -15.60 -6.64
N GLY A 181 0.54 -15.34 -7.38
CA GLY A 181 0.60 -14.88 -8.75
C GLY A 181 1.10 -13.43 -8.80
N ILE A 182 0.29 -12.51 -8.30
CA ILE A 182 0.62 -11.09 -8.15
C ILE A 182 0.50 -10.75 -6.67
N ASN A 183 1.55 -10.18 -6.08
CA ASN A 183 1.59 -9.82 -4.66
C ASN A 183 1.93 -8.33 -4.50
N VAL A 184 0.98 -7.52 -4.02
CA VAL A 184 1.14 -6.08 -3.79
C VAL A 184 1.14 -5.83 -2.29
N LEU A 185 2.28 -5.42 -1.76
CA LEU A 185 2.48 -5.10 -0.35
C LEU A 185 2.36 -3.59 -0.08
N GLY A 186 2.54 -2.76 -1.12
CA GLY A 186 2.44 -1.32 -1.08
C GLY A 186 2.65 -0.72 -2.48
N GLY A 187 2.51 0.60 -2.63
CA GLY A 187 2.71 1.31 -3.88
C GLY A 187 1.65 1.04 -4.96
N LEU A 188 2.03 1.23 -6.22
CA LEU A 188 1.13 1.17 -7.38
C LEU A 188 1.51 -0.01 -8.29
N ALA A 189 0.60 -0.95 -8.51
CA ALA A 189 0.73 -2.06 -9.45
C ALA A 189 -0.40 -1.96 -10.48
N GLU A 190 -0.35 -0.93 -11.32
CA GLU A 190 -1.40 -0.59 -12.27
C GLU A 190 -1.05 -1.02 -13.70
N ASN A 191 -2.08 -1.17 -14.57
CA ASN A 191 -1.92 -1.62 -15.94
C ASN A 191 -1.21 -2.98 -16.08
N LEU A 192 -1.49 -3.89 -15.15
CA LEU A 192 -1.02 -5.25 -15.26
C LEU A 192 -1.91 -6.02 -16.23
N THR A 193 -1.42 -6.31 -17.42
CA THR A 193 -2.12 -7.12 -18.42
C THR A 193 -1.53 -8.52 -18.40
N VAL A 194 -2.36 -9.52 -18.04
CA VAL A 194 -1.99 -10.94 -18.05
C VAL A 194 -3.08 -11.73 -18.73
N ALA A 195 -2.77 -12.54 -19.74
CA ALA A 195 -3.84 -13.30 -20.38
C ALA A 195 -4.39 -14.40 -19.47
N GLU A 196 -3.53 -15.14 -18.76
CA GLU A 196 -3.93 -16.19 -17.83
C GLU A 196 -3.01 -16.23 -16.58
N ILE A 197 -3.61 -16.34 -15.39
CA ILE A 197 -2.92 -16.55 -14.12
C ILE A 197 -3.28 -17.94 -13.59
N THR A 198 -2.28 -18.79 -13.37
CA THR A 198 -2.42 -20.11 -12.75
C THR A 198 -1.49 -20.19 -11.55
N VAL A 199 -2.04 -20.46 -10.37
CA VAL A 199 -1.27 -20.57 -9.12
C VAL A 199 -1.61 -21.87 -8.41
N GLN A 200 -0.57 -22.62 -8.05
CA GLN A 200 -0.70 -23.88 -7.33
C GLN A 200 0.21 -23.92 -6.11
N ALA A 201 -0.34 -24.26 -4.96
CA ALA A 201 0.42 -24.57 -3.76
C ALA A 201 0.10 -26.02 -3.33
N THR A 202 1.12 -26.80 -3.01
CA THR A 202 0.94 -28.16 -2.51
C THR A 202 1.81 -28.37 -1.27
N GLY A 203 1.19 -28.63 -0.13
CA GLY A 203 1.91 -28.96 1.11
C GLY A 203 2.69 -30.27 0.96
N GLY A 204 3.81 -30.38 1.64
CA GLY A 204 4.62 -31.57 1.64
C GLY A 204 3.87 -32.77 2.23
N THR A 205 4.19 -33.98 1.78
CA THR A 205 3.62 -35.24 2.30
C THR A 205 4.58 -35.88 3.27
N SER A 206 4.12 -36.28 4.45
CA SER A 206 4.98 -36.94 5.42
C SER A 206 5.23 -38.40 5.04
N GLN A 207 6.43 -38.89 5.33
CA GLN A 207 6.80 -40.26 5.10
C GLN A 207 6.36 -41.17 6.25
N LYS A 208 6.08 -42.43 5.92
CA LYS A 208 5.81 -43.45 6.92
C LYS A 208 7.05 -43.69 7.78
N PRO A 209 6.98 -43.73 9.13
CA PRO A 209 8.05 -44.21 9.97
C PRO A 209 8.42 -45.65 9.59
N ARG A 210 9.68 -45.98 9.73
CA ARG A 210 10.09 -47.39 9.55
C ARG A 210 9.55 -48.25 10.70
N SER A 211 9.19 -49.49 10.39
CA SER A 211 8.74 -50.42 11.40
C SER A 211 9.82 -50.66 12.46
N GLY A 212 9.41 -50.69 13.74
CA GLY A 212 10.31 -51.07 14.85
C GLY A 212 10.49 -52.57 14.90
N PHE A 213 11.70 -53.05 15.14
CA PHE A 213 11.96 -54.46 15.42
C PHE A 213 12.08 -54.71 16.92
N VAL A 214 11.43 -55.72 17.42
CA VAL A 214 11.46 -56.05 18.85
C VAL A 214 12.46 -57.19 19.12
N ASN A 215 13.38 -56.94 20.03
CA ASN A 215 14.24 -57.93 20.60
C ASN A 215 14.23 -57.90 22.14
N ALA A 216 13.10 -57.57 22.77
CA ALA A 216 12.98 -57.42 24.21
C ALA A 216 11.91 -58.34 24.81
N THR A 217 12.25 -59.07 25.87
CA THR A 217 11.33 -59.83 26.68
C THR A 217 10.66 -58.91 27.72
N GLY A 218 9.36 -58.58 27.56
CA GLY A 218 8.55 -58.12 28.67
C GLY A 218 7.86 -56.77 28.66
N ALA A 219 8.02 -55.87 27.65
CA ALA A 219 7.24 -54.64 27.58
C ALA A 219 6.57 -54.45 26.21
N GLY A 220 5.36 -53.89 26.16
CA GLY A 220 4.66 -53.58 24.93
C GLY A 220 5.41 -52.60 24.07
N VAL A 221 5.58 -52.87 22.78
CA VAL A 221 6.27 -52.02 21.81
C VAL A 221 5.23 -51.12 21.13
N THR A 222 5.54 -49.83 20.99
CA THR A 222 4.69 -48.89 20.28
C THR A 222 5.36 -48.44 18.98
N GLY A 223 4.64 -48.57 17.87
CA GLY A 223 5.05 -48.05 16.56
C GLY A 223 5.15 -46.52 16.57
N GLY A 224 6.05 -45.96 15.79
CA GLY A 224 6.21 -44.50 15.68
C GLY A 224 5.00 -43.83 15.06
N LYS A 225 4.65 -42.67 15.57
CA LYS A 225 3.58 -41.85 15.02
C LYS A 225 3.99 -41.29 13.65
N GLY A 226 3.06 -41.21 12.68
CA GLY A 226 3.24 -40.52 11.40
C GLY A 226 3.37 -39.00 11.59
N GLY A 227 4.21 -38.35 10.83
CA GLY A 227 4.32 -36.88 10.82
C GLY A 227 3.12 -36.24 10.13
N LYS A 228 2.88 -34.96 10.39
CA LYS A 228 1.78 -34.21 9.77
C LYS A 228 2.09 -33.83 8.34
N GLY A 229 1.05 -33.73 7.49
CA GLY A 229 1.12 -33.17 6.17
C GLY A 229 1.30 -31.65 6.23
N GLY A 230 2.01 -31.05 5.27
CA GLY A 230 2.24 -29.62 5.18
C GLY A 230 0.99 -28.85 4.77
N ALA A 231 0.83 -27.64 5.26
CA ALA A 231 -0.25 -26.74 4.84
C ALA A 231 0.02 -26.14 3.45
N ALA A 232 -1.03 -25.73 2.72
CA ALA A 232 -0.94 -25.07 1.43
C ALA A 232 -1.74 -23.78 1.40
N ALA A 233 -1.15 -22.69 0.85
CA ALA A 233 -1.82 -21.42 0.62
C ALA A 233 -1.51 -20.91 -0.80
N ALA A 234 -2.55 -20.60 -1.59
CA ALA A 234 -2.39 -20.12 -2.95
C ALA A 234 -3.20 -18.84 -3.18
N TYR A 235 -2.56 -17.83 -3.77
CA TYR A 235 -3.13 -16.50 -4.02
C TYR A 235 -2.96 -16.12 -5.50
N GLY A 236 -4.05 -15.80 -6.19
CA GLY A 236 -4.01 -15.30 -7.56
C GLY A 236 -3.51 -13.87 -7.63
N VAL A 237 -4.28 -12.96 -7.04
CA VAL A 237 -3.90 -11.56 -6.80
C VAL A 237 -4.04 -11.30 -5.30
N SER A 238 -2.96 -10.91 -4.66
CA SER A 238 -2.89 -10.54 -3.24
C SER A 238 -2.52 -9.06 -3.13
N ASN A 239 -3.33 -8.26 -2.42
CA ASN A 239 -3.05 -6.86 -2.17
C ASN A 239 -3.30 -6.53 -0.69
N SER A 240 -2.27 -6.12 0.03
CA SER A 240 -2.33 -5.85 1.46
C SER A 240 -1.97 -4.41 1.86
N GLY A 241 -1.85 -3.47 0.93
CA GLY A 241 -1.55 -2.09 1.29
C GLY A 241 -1.33 -1.12 0.13
N GLY A 242 -1.55 -1.55 -1.13
CA GLY A 242 -1.34 -0.72 -2.31
C GLY A 242 -2.57 -0.58 -3.20
N SER A 243 -2.37 -0.01 -4.38
CA SER A 243 -3.33 -0.01 -5.47
C SER A 243 -2.90 -1.02 -6.54
N ALA A 244 -3.83 -1.89 -6.96
CA ALA A 244 -3.60 -2.89 -8.00
C ALA A 244 -4.67 -2.80 -9.09
N GLY A 245 -4.24 -2.75 -10.37
CA GLY A 245 -5.11 -2.80 -11.55
C GLY A 245 -4.69 -3.94 -12.47
N VAL A 246 -5.49 -5.01 -12.56
CA VAL A 246 -5.17 -6.24 -13.29
C VAL A 246 -6.22 -6.54 -14.35
N THR A 247 -5.80 -6.67 -15.59
CA THR A 247 -6.62 -7.15 -16.72
C THR A 247 -6.20 -8.56 -17.09
N VAL A 248 -7.10 -9.52 -16.89
CA VAL A 248 -6.80 -10.94 -17.13
C VAL A 248 -8.03 -11.65 -17.73
N ALA A 249 -7.85 -12.68 -18.55
CA ALA A 249 -9.02 -13.46 -18.98
C ALA A 249 -9.45 -14.46 -17.91
N LYS A 250 -8.47 -15.12 -17.27
CA LYS A 250 -8.77 -16.17 -16.31
C LYS A 250 -7.76 -16.21 -15.16
N ILE A 251 -8.28 -16.39 -13.94
CA ILE A 251 -7.51 -16.69 -12.72
C ILE A 251 -7.90 -18.07 -12.22
N THR A 252 -6.94 -18.97 -12.10
CA THR A 252 -7.14 -20.34 -11.61
C THR A 252 -6.20 -20.63 -10.46
N ILE A 253 -6.75 -20.96 -9.31
CA ILE A 253 -6.00 -21.14 -8.07
C ILE A 253 -6.30 -22.52 -7.50
N SER A 254 -5.24 -23.24 -7.08
CA SER A 254 -5.36 -24.52 -6.39
C SER A 254 -4.44 -24.58 -5.18
N ALA A 255 -4.99 -24.92 -4.03
CA ALA A 255 -4.26 -25.20 -2.81
C ALA A 255 -4.55 -26.65 -2.36
N ASN A 256 -3.50 -27.46 -2.23
CA ASN A 256 -3.62 -28.85 -1.80
C ASN A 256 -2.78 -29.08 -0.54
N GLY A 257 -3.42 -29.34 0.58
CA GLY A 257 -2.75 -29.77 1.82
C GLY A 257 -2.03 -31.10 1.62
N GLY A 258 -0.86 -31.26 2.22
CA GLY A 258 -0.09 -32.50 2.18
C GLY A 258 -0.74 -33.62 3.00
N THR A 259 -0.56 -34.83 2.60
CA THR A 259 -1.04 -35.98 3.37
C THR A 259 -0.18 -36.25 4.61
N GLY A 260 -0.81 -36.65 5.71
CA GLY A 260 -0.13 -37.14 6.91
C GLY A 260 0.54 -38.48 6.66
N GLY A 261 1.65 -38.72 7.33
CA GLY A 261 2.38 -40.00 7.26
C GLY A 261 1.60 -41.10 7.95
N ALA A 262 1.60 -42.32 7.39
CA ALA A 262 1.06 -43.48 8.07
C ALA A 262 1.87 -43.82 9.34
N GLY A 263 1.24 -44.40 10.33
CA GLY A 263 1.92 -44.93 11.54
C GLY A 263 2.94 -46.00 11.21
N GLY A 264 3.96 -46.14 12.05
CA GLY A 264 4.96 -47.22 11.94
C GLY A 264 4.40 -48.54 12.46
N GLY A 265 4.62 -49.63 11.73
CA GLY A 265 4.27 -50.98 12.20
C GLY A 265 5.22 -51.48 13.28
N VAL A 266 4.88 -52.61 13.88
CA VAL A 266 5.75 -53.40 14.76
C VAL A 266 5.98 -54.72 14.08
N ASP A 267 7.24 -55.02 13.70
CA ASP A 267 7.67 -56.24 13.04
C ASP A 267 8.49 -57.14 13.98
N LYS A 268 8.38 -58.50 13.78
CA LYS A 268 9.22 -59.47 14.49
C LYS A 268 10.66 -59.48 13.97
N SER A 269 11.62 -59.66 14.88
CA SER A 269 12.94 -60.05 14.47
C SER A 269 13.01 -61.57 14.26
N ASP A 270 13.64 -62.00 13.17
CA ASP A 270 13.89 -63.41 12.91
C ASP A 270 14.58 -64.09 14.10
N GLY A 271 13.89 -65.05 14.75
CA GLY A 271 14.52 -65.99 15.71
C GLY A 271 14.19 -65.83 17.20
N SER A 272 13.37 -64.88 17.64
CA SER A 272 12.99 -64.79 19.07
C SER A 272 11.62 -65.37 19.38
N SER A 273 11.53 -66.16 20.43
CA SER A 273 10.38 -67.01 20.82
C SER A 273 9.32 -66.21 21.68
N TYR A 274 9.53 -64.96 22.01
CA TYR A 274 8.64 -64.18 22.87
C TYR A 274 8.48 -62.78 22.32
N VAL A 275 7.25 -62.39 21.97
CA VAL A 275 6.90 -61.04 21.57
C VAL A 275 5.77 -60.58 22.49
N ALA A 276 6.02 -59.51 23.25
CA ALA A 276 4.97 -58.79 23.97
C ALA A 276 4.00 -58.14 22.96
N ALA A 277 2.73 -58.03 23.32
CA ALA A 277 1.73 -57.34 22.51
C ALA A 277 2.21 -55.93 22.12
N GLY A 278 2.28 -55.61 20.84
CA GLY A 278 2.69 -54.30 20.30
C GLY A 278 1.46 -53.44 19.94
N THR A 279 1.61 -52.16 20.08
CA THR A 279 0.64 -51.16 19.57
C THR A 279 1.18 -50.51 18.28
N GLY A 280 0.42 -50.59 17.20
CA GLY A 280 0.77 -49.83 15.97
C GLY A 280 0.82 -48.33 16.24
N GLY A 281 1.65 -47.62 15.54
CA GLY A 281 1.74 -46.17 15.64
C GLY A 281 0.53 -45.50 15.02
N ASP A 282 0.13 -44.34 15.57
CA ASP A 282 -0.92 -43.52 15.01
C ASP A 282 -0.49 -42.89 13.68
N GLY A 283 -1.44 -42.67 12.77
CA GLY A 283 -1.24 -41.85 11.58
C GLY A 283 -1.05 -40.35 11.94
N GLY A 284 -0.35 -39.64 11.12
CA GLY A 284 -0.22 -38.18 11.22
C GLY A 284 -1.42 -37.47 10.60
N ASP A 285 -1.73 -36.29 11.08
CA ASP A 285 -2.81 -35.47 10.53
C ASP A 285 -2.45 -34.93 9.12
N GLY A 286 -3.44 -34.71 8.27
CA GLY A 286 -3.29 -34.03 6.98
C GLY A 286 -3.07 -32.51 7.12
N GLY A 287 -2.51 -31.88 6.11
CA GLY A 287 -2.32 -30.43 6.03
C GLY A 287 -3.59 -29.67 5.63
N SER A 288 -3.77 -28.46 6.14
CA SER A 288 -4.84 -27.55 5.73
C SER A 288 -4.57 -26.92 4.36
N ALA A 289 -5.63 -26.46 3.67
CA ALA A 289 -5.53 -25.81 2.36
C ALA A 289 -6.38 -24.54 2.29
N ASN A 290 -5.77 -23.45 1.80
CA ASN A 290 -6.45 -22.18 1.61
C ASN A 290 -6.15 -21.62 0.20
N ALA A 291 -7.19 -21.35 -0.60
CA ALA A 291 -7.09 -20.83 -1.96
C ALA A 291 -7.82 -19.51 -2.11
N TYR A 292 -7.13 -18.49 -2.60
CA TYR A 292 -7.68 -17.15 -2.80
C TYR A 292 -7.51 -16.71 -4.26
N GLY A 293 -8.63 -16.48 -4.97
CA GLY A 293 -8.61 -15.93 -6.31
C GLY A 293 -8.10 -14.49 -6.30
N VAL A 294 -8.81 -13.61 -5.57
CA VAL A 294 -8.42 -12.24 -5.27
C VAL A 294 -8.50 -12.01 -3.77
N PHE A 295 -7.40 -11.55 -3.18
CA PHE A 295 -7.28 -11.23 -1.76
C PHE A 295 -6.97 -9.74 -1.57
N GLY A 296 -7.76 -9.04 -0.78
CA GLY A 296 -7.54 -7.67 -0.38
C GLY A 296 -7.62 -7.52 1.14
N SER A 297 -6.68 -6.76 1.74
CA SER A 297 -6.70 -6.46 3.16
C SER A 297 -6.21 -5.04 3.46
N GLY A 298 -6.57 -4.50 4.62
CA GLY A 298 -6.22 -3.14 5.02
C GLY A 298 -6.85 -2.09 4.09
N SER A 299 -6.21 -0.95 3.91
CA SER A 299 -6.66 0.12 3.00
C SER A 299 -6.34 -0.13 1.52
N SER A 300 -6.19 -1.39 1.10
CA SER A 300 -5.85 -1.74 -0.27
C SER A 300 -7.01 -1.50 -1.23
N ARG A 301 -6.68 -1.09 -2.47
CA ARG A 301 -7.62 -1.00 -3.58
C ARG A 301 -7.19 -1.92 -4.71
N THR A 302 -8.10 -2.77 -5.19
CA THR A 302 -7.83 -3.74 -6.27
C THR A 302 -8.92 -3.65 -7.33
N VAL A 303 -8.52 -3.39 -8.58
CA VAL A 303 -9.42 -3.41 -9.74
C VAL A 303 -9.06 -4.62 -10.60
N ILE A 304 -10.03 -5.50 -10.83
CA ILE A 304 -9.85 -6.71 -11.63
C ILE A 304 -10.82 -6.67 -12.83
N VAL A 305 -10.26 -6.75 -14.01
CA VAL A 305 -11.03 -6.93 -15.25
C VAL A 305 -10.78 -8.36 -15.72
N ALA A 306 -11.74 -9.28 -15.49
CA ALA A 306 -11.58 -10.71 -15.76
C ALA A 306 -12.87 -11.37 -16.22
N ASP A 307 -12.76 -12.46 -17.02
CA ASP A 307 -13.93 -13.25 -17.40
C ASP A 307 -14.23 -14.36 -16.38
N LYS A 308 -13.17 -14.94 -15.76
CA LYS A 308 -13.35 -16.02 -14.81
C LYS A 308 -12.31 -15.96 -13.67
N ILE A 309 -12.79 -16.15 -12.45
CA ILE A 309 -11.97 -16.37 -11.24
C ILE A 309 -12.41 -17.71 -10.63
N SER A 310 -11.48 -18.64 -10.38
CA SER A 310 -11.76 -19.95 -9.82
C SER A 310 -10.72 -20.31 -8.75
N ALA A 311 -11.18 -20.65 -7.55
CA ALA A 311 -10.35 -21.07 -6.44
C ALA A 311 -10.77 -22.45 -5.95
N GLU A 312 -9.83 -23.37 -5.80
CA GLU A 312 -10.06 -24.72 -5.27
C GLU A 312 -9.10 -25.01 -4.11
N ALA A 313 -9.63 -25.51 -3.01
CA ALA A 313 -8.89 -25.92 -1.84
C ALA A 313 -9.20 -27.37 -1.49
N VAL A 314 -8.16 -28.18 -1.27
CA VAL A 314 -8.27 -29.59 -0.89
C VAL A 314 -7.38 -29.83 0.32
N ALA A 315 -7.98 -30.13 1.48
CA ALA A 315 -7.21 -30.50 2.66
C ALA A 315 -6.55 -31.87 2.47
N GLY A 316 -5.36 -32.05 3.02
CA GLY A 316 -4.64 -33.30 3.00
C GLY A 316 -5.35 -34.40 3.82
N ALA A 317 -5.31 -35.62 3.35
CA ALA A 317 -5.81 -36.74 4.12
C ALA A 317 -4.90 -37.06 5.34
N GLY A 318 -5.48 -37.57 6.41
CA GLY A 318 -4.69 -38.16 7.50
C GLY A 318 -3.99 -39.45 7.07
N GLY A 319 -2.88 -39.72 7.69
CA GLY A 319 -2.18 -41.00 7.51
C GLY A 319 -2.93 -42.17 8.19
N ALA A 320 -2.88 -43.34 7.62
CA ALA A 320 -3.45 -44.53 8.26
C ALA A 320 -2.69 -44.94 9.52
N GLY A 321 -3.40 -45.35 10.54
CA GLY A 321 -2.80 -46.06 11.69
C GLY A 321 -2.15 -47.36 11.28
N ALA A 322 -1.07 -47.74 11.93
CA ALA A 322 -0.42 -49.02 11.62
C ALA A 322 -1.14 -50.17 12.31
N THR A 323 -1.19 -51.31 11.63
CA THR A 323 -1.60 -52.55 12.24
C THR A 323 -0.42 -53.23 12.92
N SER A 324 -0.61 -53.75 14.11
CA SER A 324 0.36 -54.70 14.67
C SER A 324 0.01 -56.12 14.20
N SER A 325 1.03 -56.90 13.79
CA SER A 325 0.81 -58.31 13.41
C SER A 325 0.93 -59.18 14.64
N ASN A 326 -0.03 -60.09 14.85
CA ASN A 326 -0.01 -61.13 15.86
C ASN A 326 -0.03 -62.51 15.15
N ASP A 327 1.07 -63.26 15.22
CA ASP A 327 1.20 -64.53 14.50
C ASP A 327 0.57 -65.74 15.24
N GLY A 328 -0.39 -65.43 16.15
CA GLY A 328 -1.22 -66.55 16.74
C GLY A 328 -0.55 -67.42 17.80
N TYR A 329 0.68 -67.11 18.24
CA TYR A 329 1.39 -67.90 19.25
C TYR A 329 1.43 -67.28 20.65
N ASP A 330 0.89 -66.05 20.84
CA ASP A 330 0.96 -65.42 22.15
C ASP A 330 -0.40 -64.81 22.54
N SER A 331 -0.67 -64.81 23.85
CA SER A 331 -1.94 -64.33 24.44
C SER A 331 -2.04 -62.82 24.53
N GLY A 332 -1.13 -62.03 23.95
CA GLY A 332 -1.16 -60.56 23.93
C GLY A 332 -2.10 -60.04 22.86
N VAL A 333 -2.90 -59.02 23.21
CA VAL A 333 -3.80 -58.34 22.27
C VAL A 333 -2.99 -57.34 21.47
N ALA A 334 -2.87 -57.59 20.16
CA ALA A 334 -2.30 -56.58 19.23
C ALA A 334 -3.30 -55.44 19.04
N THR A 335 -2.87 -54.20 19.29
CA THR A 335 -3.68 -53.00 19.08
C THR A 335 -3.19 -52.24 17.86
N SER A 336 -4.11 -51.84 16.99
CA SER A 336 -3.79 -50.94 15.87
C SER A 336 -3.71 -49.51 16.35
N GLY A 337 -2.79 -48.73 15.75
CA GLY A 337 -2.80 -47.26 15.90
C GLY A 337 -4.08 -46.65 15.28
N SER A 338 -4.42 -45.46 15.72
CA SER A 338 -5.52 -44.72 15.15
C SER A 338 -5.10 -44.00 13.84
N ASP A 339 -6.06 -43.84 12.94
CA ASP A 339 -5.84 -43.02 11.75
C ASP A 339 -5.64 -41.55 12.16
N GLY A 340 -4.78 -40.87 11.45
CA GLY A 340 -4.62 -39.41 11.56
C GLY A 340 -5.92 -38.70 11.08
N ALA A 341 -6.19 -37.54 11.62
CA ALA A 341 -7.28 -36.70 11.14
C ALA A 341 -6.93 -36.12 9.76
N ALA A 342 -7.94 -35.86 8.95
CA ALA A 342 -7.77 -35.02 7.77
C ALA A 342 -7.37 -33.59 8.18
N GLY A 343 -6.83 -32.82 7.27
CA GLY A 343 -6.47 -31.42 7.50
C GLY A 343 -7.64 -30.64 8.12
N LYS A 344 -7.32 -29.74 9.04
CA LYS A 344 -8.34 -29.05 9.85
C LYS A 344 -9.31 -28.25 9.00
N GLU A 345 -8.84 -27.66 7.88
CA GLU A 345 -9.67 -26.80 7.03
C GLU A 345 -9.29 -26.92 5.55
N ALA A 346 -10.29 -26.80 4.69
CA ALA A 346 -10.17 -26.50 3.28
C ALA A 346 -11.06 -25.31 2.99
N LYS A 347 -10.46 -24.15 2.69
CA LYS A 347 -11.19 -22.91 2.44
C LYS A 347 -10.83 -22.36 1.08
N ALA A 348 -11.82 -22.18 0.23
CA ALA A 348 -11.66 -21.60 -1.09
C ALA A 348 -12.45 -20.28 -1.18
N TYR A 349 -11.77 -19.24 -1.63
CA TYR A 349 -12.32 -17.90 -1.80
C TYR A 349 -12.10 -17.46 -3.25
N GLY A 350 -13.19 -17.21 -3.97
CA GLY A 350 -13.11 -16.52 -5.25
C GLY A 350 -12.60 -15.09 -5.04
N VAL A 351 -13.23 -14.36 -4.13
CA VAL A 351 -12.87 -13.00 -3.70
C VAL A 351 -12.92 -12.93 -2.18
N TYR A 352 -11.85 -12.37 -1.59
CA TYR A 352 -11.72 -12.15 -0.15
C TYR A 352 -11.33 -10.70 0.12
N ALA A 353 -12.17 -9.95 0.83
CA ALA A 353 -11.95 -8.55 1.19
C ALA A 353 -12.09 -8.35 2.69
N ASN A 354 -11.08 -7.86 3.37
CA ASN A 354 -11.16 -7.58 4.79
C ASN A 354 -10.53 -6.24 5.21
N GLN A 355 -10.89 -5.76 6.40
CA GLN A 355 -10.25 -4.63 7.10
C GLN A 355 -10.18 -3.33 6.27
N GLY A 356 -11.21 -3.01 5.49
CA GLY A 356 -11.29 -1.79 4.68
C GLY A 356 -10.84 -1.94 3.23
N ALA A 357 -10.39 -3.13 2.80
CA ALA A 357 -10.03 -3.39 1.41
C ALA A 357 -11.21 -3.15 0.46
N VAL A 358 -10.92 -2.56 -0.70
CA VAL A 358 -11.87 -2.34 -1.79
C VAL A 358 -11.45 -3.17 -3.00
N ILE A 359 -12.34 -4.06 -3.46
CA ILE A 359 -12.12 -4.89 -4.65
C ILE A 359 -13.23 -4.57 -5.67
N ASP A 360 -12.85 -4.09 -6.84
CA ASP A 360 -13.76 -3.77 -7.95
C ASP A 360 -13.55 -4.77 -9.10
N LEU A 361 -14.62 -5.41 -9.55
CA LEU A 361 -14.61 -6.55 -10.47
C LEU A 361 -15.45 -6.25 -11.70
N SER A 362 -14.89 -6.45 -12.90
CA SER A 362 -15.59 -6.29 -14.17
C SER A 362 -15.26 -7.41 -15.15
N ALA A 363 -16.17 -7.73 -16.05
CA ALA A 363 -15.91 -8.64 -17.14
C ALA A 363 -14.93 -8.04 -18.15
N LYS A 364 -13.99 -8.84 -18.64
CA LYS A 364 -13.02 -8.46 -19.69
C LYS A 364 -13.61 -8.56 -21.07
N SER A 365 -14.30 -9.67 -21.33
CA SER A 365 -14.96 -9.97 -22.60
C SER A 365 -16.40 -10.42 -22.32
N GLY A 366 -17.37 -9.81 -22.99
CA GLY A 366 -18.78 -10.03 -22.68
C GLY A 366 -19.28 -9.23 -21.48
N ASP A 367 -20.49 -9.57 -20.98
CA ASP A 367 -21.19 -8.77 -19.96
C ASP A 367 -21.14 -9.37 -18.56
N THR A 368 -20.50 -10.52 -18.35
CA THR A 368 -20.62 -11.29 -17.12
C THR A 368 -19.27 -11.85 -16.65
N ILE A 369 -18.86 -11.53 -15.43
CA ILE A 369 -17.74 -12.17 -14.77
C ILE A 369 -18.24 -13.42 -14.00
N LYS A 370 -17.49 -14.53 -14.07
CA LYS A 370 -17.81 -15.77 -13.36
C LYS A 370 -16.82 -15.97 -12.21
N ILE A 371 -17.36 -16.11 -10.99
CA ILE A 371 -16.56 -16.29 -9.77
C ILE A 371 -16.98 -17.58 -9.10
N GLY A 372 -16.05 -18.53 -9.00
CA GLY A 372 -16.25 -19.85 -8.41
C GLY A 372 -15.29 -20.15 -7.29
N ALA A 373 -15.77 -20.95 -6.33
CA ALA A 373 -14.98 -21.51 -5.27
C ALA A 373 -15.39 -22.94 -5.01
N LYS A 374 -14.43 -23.82 -4.68
CA LYS A 374 -14.68 -25.23 -4.35
C LYS A 374 -13.75 -25.68 -3.23
N ALA A 375 -14.34 -26.21 -2.16
CA ALA A 375 -13.61 -26.87 -1.09
C ALA A 375 -13.93 -28.37 -1.13
N ALA A 376 -12.90 -29.23 -1.21
CA ALA A 376 -13.11 -30.68 -1.31
C ALA A 376 -13.20 -31.32 0.06
N ALA A 377 -13.98 -32.43 0.10
CA ALA A 377 -14.23 -33.23 1.29
C ALA A 377 -12.93 -33.87 1.86
N GLY A 378 -12.92 -34.03 3.16
CA GLY A 378 -11.83 -34.71 3.91
C GLY A 378 -11.35 -33.86 5.10
N SER A 379 -11.73 -32.59 5.23
CA SER A 379 -11.41 -31.74 6.38
C SER A 379 -12.59 -31.63 7.36
N VAL A 380 -12.29 -31.17 8.57
CA VAL A 380 -13.30 -30.86 9.59
C VAL A 380 -14.14 -29.65 9.17
N THR A 381 -13.55 -28.69 8.46
CA THR A 381 -14.23 -27.50 7.96
C THR A 381 -13.97 -27.35 6.45
N ASN A 382 -15.04 -27.51 5.65
CA ASN A 382 -15.00 -27.28 4.20
C ASN A 382 -15.88 -26.08 3.88
N GLU A 383 -15.26 -24.97 3.46
CA GLU A 383 -15.96 -23.75 3.15
C GLU A 383 -15.57 -23.19 1.77
N ALA A 384 -16.56 -22.94 0.95
CA ALA A 384 -16.39 -22.36 -0.37
C ALA A 384 -17.15 -21.03 -0.46
N TYR A 385 -16.43 -19.97 -0.73
CA TYR A 385 -16.95 -18.62 -0.84
C TYR A 385 -16.69 -18.05 -2.22
N ALA A 386 -17.72 -17.75 -2.98
CA ALA A 386 -17.55 -16.92 -4.18
C ALA A 386 -17.08 -15.52 -3.78
N VAL A 387 -17.72 -14.95 -2.74
CA VAL A 387 -17.34 -13.68 -2.11
C VAL A 387 -17.35 -13.85 -0.60
N TYR A 388 -16.28 -13.43 0.04
CA TYR A 388 -16.17 -13.26 1.48
C TYR A 388 -15.73 -11.85 1.78
N ALA A 389 -16.51 -11.08 2.52
CA ALA A 389 -16.16 -9.72 2.93
C ALA A 389 -16.38 -9.54 4.43
N ASP A 390 -15.32 -9.17 5.15
CA ASP A 390 -15.33 -8.81 6.57
C ASP A 390 -14.79 -7.40 6.74
N LYS A 391 -15.67 -6.43 6.95
CA LYS A 391 -15.32 -4.99 6.96
C LYS A 391 -14.62 -4.53 5.67
N GLY A 392 -14.87 -5.21 4.56
CA GLY A 392 -14.34 -4.89 3.24
C GLY A 392 -15.45 -4.51 2.27
N THR A 393 -15.05 -4.06 1.09
CA THR A 393 -15.96 -3.63 0.01
C THR A 393 -15.69 -4.44 -1.24
N VAL A 394 -16.73 -5.04 -1.84
CA VAL A 394 -16.66 -5.72 -3.12
C VAL A 394 -17.67 -5.07 -4.07
N LEU A 395 -17.19 -4.57 -5.20
CA LEU A 395 -17.98 -3.88 -6.22
C LEU A 395 -17.96 -4.64 -7.54
N PHE A 396 -19.03 -4.50 -8.32
CA PHE A 396 -19.16 -5.09 -9.65
C PHE A 396 -19.42 -4.01 -10.70
N GLY A 397 -18.50 -3.89 -11.67
CA GLY A 397 -18.67 -3.03 -12.84
C GLY A 397 -19.46 -3.69 -13.99
N SER A 398 -19.76 -4.99 -13.89
CA SER A 398 -20.51 -5.80 -14.88
C SER A 398 -21.51 -6.74 -14.18
N ASN A 399 -22.24 -7.53 -14.95
CA ASN A 399 -22.97 -8.68 -14.39
C ASN A 399 -21.97 -9.67 -13.74
N ALA A 400 -22.43 -10.42 -12.74
CA ALA A 400 -21.63 -11.46 -12.11
C ALA A 400 -22.44 -12.73 -11.80
N GLU A 401 -21.82 -13.87 -12.01
CA GLU A 401 -22.29 -15.17 -11.56
C GLU A 401 -21.36 -15.66 -10.45
N LEU A 402 -21.90 -15.73 -9.23
CA LEU A 402 -21.17 -16.16 -8.02
C LEU A 402 -21.52 -17.62 -7.78
N ASN A 403 -20.56 -18.56 -7.97
CA ASN A 403 -20.71 -19.99 -7.66
C ASN A 403 -20.65 -21.02 -8.78
N THR A 404 -20.13 -20.67 -9.90
CA THR A 404 -19.97 -21.71 -10.92
C THR A 404 -18.76 -22.60 -10.62
N SER A 405 -19.00 -23.77 -10.04
CA SER A 405 -18.08 -24.89 -10.23
C SER A 405 -18.20 -25.32 -11.71
N ASP A 406 -17.12 -25.17 -12.47
CA ASP A 406 -16.93 -25.75 -13.82
C ASP A 406 -18.08 -25.62 -14.84
N GLY A 407 -18.60 -24.40 -15.05
CA GLY A 407 -19.45 -24.14 -16.22
C GLY A 407 -20.91 -24.60 -16.10
N ALA A 408 -21.37 -25.01 -14.92
CA ALA A 408 -22.78 -25.29 -14.66
C ALA A 408 -23.61 -24.00 -14.66
N SER A 409 -24.74 -24.03 -15.35
CA SER A 409 -25.67 -22.87 -15.47
C SER A 409 -26.58 -22.67 -14.24
N THR A 410 -26.44 -23.48 -13.20
CA THR A 410 -27.24 -23.39 -11.98
C THR A 410 -26.34 -23.11 -10.78
N PRO A 411 -26.74 -22.15 -9.90
CA PRO A 411 -26.01 -21.87 -8.68
C PRO A 411 -25.86 -23.10 -7.80
N ASP A 412 -24.62 -23.41 -7.35
CA ASP A 412 -24.41 -24.40 -6.30
C ASP A 412 -24.75 -23.74 -4.96
N ASN A 413 -25.80 -24.22 -4.30
CA ASN A 413 -26.26 -23.72 -3.01
C ASN A 413 -25.25 -23.93 -1.86
N ASN A 414 -24.17 -24.69 -2.09
CA ASN A 414 -23.09 -24.88 -1.13
C ASN A 414 -22.02 -23.78 -1.21
N VAL A 415 -22.05 -22.93 -2.22
CA VAL A 415 -21.12 -21.80 -2.36
C VAL A 415 -21.73 -20.54 -1.75
N LEU A 416 -20.98 -19.91 -0.85
CA LEU A 416 -21.45 -18.80 -0.03
C LEU A 416 -21.06 -17.44 -0.62
N THR A 417 -21.93 -16.46 -0.44
CA THR A 417 -21.57 -15.04 -0.41
C THR A 417 -21.73 -14.59 1.03
N SER A 418 -20.63 -14.39 1.74
CA SER A 418 -20.62 -14.08 3.17
C SER A 418 -20.18 -12.63 3.41
N LEU A 419 -21.03 -11.87 4.10
CA LEU A 419 -20.81 -10.47 4.44
C LEU A 419 -20.86 -10.29 5.96
N ASN A 420 -19.86 -9.61 6.50
CA ASN A 420 -19.79 -9.23 7.91
C ASN A 420 -19.39 -7.75 8.04
N ASN A 421 -20.31 -6.87 8.38
CA ASN A 421 -20.11 -5.42 8.44
C ASN A 421 -19.44 -4.89 7.15
N ALA A 422 -19.87 -5.38 6.00
CA ALA A 422 -19.21 -5.21 4.71
C ALA A 422 -20.12 -4.56 3.68
N THR A 423 -19.52 -4.08 2.57
CA THR A 423 -20.25 -3.52 1.44
C THR A 423 -20.17 -4.47 0.23
N LEU A 424 -21.33 -4.83 -0.32
CA LEU A 424 -21.47 -5.48 -1.62
C LEU A 424 -22.19 -4.52 -2.57
N GLY A 425 -21.60 -4.19 -3.72
CA GLY A 425 -22.15 -3.12 -4.53
C GLY A 425 -21.85 -3.21 -6.01
N PHE A 426 -22.33 -2.19 -6.71
CA PHE A 426 -22.00 -1.95 -8.11
C PHE A 426 -21.19 -0.67 -8.24
N SER A 427 -20.21 -0.67 -9.15
CA SER A 427 -19.40 0.49 -9.55
C SER A 427 -19.85 1.05 -10.90
N GLY A 428 -19.50 2.32 -11.17
CA GLY A 428 -19.83 3.00 -12.43
C GLY A 428 -21.29 3.43 -12.53
N THR A 429 -21.72 3.84 -13.75
CA THR A 429 -22.98 4.55 -14.01
C THR A 429 -24.04 3.74 -14.78
N SER A 430 -23.77 2.47 -15.08
CA SER A 430 -24.74 1.59 -15.74
C SER A 430 -25.74 1.03 -14.76
N ALA A 431 -27.02 1.14 -15.03
CA ALA A 431 -28.10 0.46 -14.33
C ALA A 431 -28.57 -0.79 -15.10
N ASP A 432 -29.24 -1.73 -14.42
CA ASP A 432 -29.80 -2.98 -14.98
C ASP A 432 -28.82 -4.16 -15.05
N ARG A 433 -27.72 -4.11 -14.26
CA ARG A 433 -26.81 -5.24 -14.06
C ARG A 433 -27.35 -6.22 -13.03
N LYS A 434 -26.85 -7.46 -13.06
CA LYS A 434 -27.29 -8.52 -12.16
C LYS A 434 -26.09 -9.24 -11.56
N VAL A 435 -26.10 -9.41 -10.25
CA VAL A 435 -25.26 -10.36 -9.54
C VAL A 435 -26.12 -11.53 -9.10
N THR A 436 -25.81 -12.74 -9.56
CA THR A 436 -26.54 -13.95 -9.22
C THR A 436 -25.66 -14.85 -8.35
N GLY A 437 -26.17 -15.26 -7.18
CA GLY A 437 -25.45 -16.07 -6.20
C GLY A 437 -26.28 -17.24 -5.66
N GLY A 438 -25.60 -18.20 -5.03
CA GLY A 438 -26.23 -19.32 -4.35
C GLY A 438 -26.76 -18.93 -2.97
N THR A 439 -25.98 -19.14 -1.92
CA THR A 439 -26.38 -18.84 -0.54
C THR A 439 -25.74 -17.53 -0.05
N LEU A 440 -26.60 -16.60 0.37
CA LEU A 440 -26.20 -15.36 1.04
C LEU A 440 -26.12 -15.60 2.55
N GLN A 441 -25.00 -15.25 3.16
CA GLN A 441 -24.79 -15.26 4.61
C GLN A 441 -24.53 -13.83 5.10
N LEU A 442 -25.30 -13.36 6.07
CA LEU A 442 -25.18 -12.02 6.64
C LEU A 442 -24.80 -12.09 8.12
N SER A 443 -23.86 -11.25 8.53
CA SER A 443 -23.46 -11.02 9.91
C SER A 443 -23.21 -9.54 10.13
N GLY A 444 -23.67 -8.98 11.26
CA GLY A 444 -23.59 -7.54 11.51
C GLY A 444 -24.41 -6.69 10.53
N SER A 445 -24.04 -5.43 10.39
CA SER A 445 -24.70 -4.45 9.51
C SER A 445 -23.97 -4.34 8.19
N ASN A 446 -24.60 -4.77 7.10
CA ASN A 446 -23.99 -4.74 5.77
C ASN A 446 -24.63 -3.67 4.89
N GLU A 447 -23.93 -3.28 3.84
CA GLU A 447 -24.39 -2.30 2.87
C GLU A 447 -24.47 -2.94 1.47
N PHE A 448 -25.63 -2.75 0.80
CA PHE A 448 -25.85 -3.11 -0.60
C PHE A 448 -25.94 -1.83 -1.43
N ARG A 449 -24.90 -1.56 -2.22
CA ARG A 449 -24.80 -0.36 -3.06
C ARG A 449 -25.27 -0.66 -4.48
N VAL A 450 -26.23 0.10 -4.99
CA VAL A 450 -26.83 -0.11 -6.31
C VAL A 450 -26.70 1.14 -7.19
N THR A 451 -26.71 0.92 -8.51
CA THR A 451 -26.88 1.97 -9.50
C THR A 451 -28.31 1.90 -10.03
N THR A 452 -28.96 3.05 -10.19
CA THR A 452 -30.37 3.13 -10.58
C THR A 452 -30.57 4.04 -11.79
N ASP A 453 -31.72 3.90 -12.43
CA ASP A 453 -32.33 4.83 -13.37
C ASP A 453 -33.85 4.77 -13.06
N LEU A 454 -34.23 5.38 -11.93
CA LEU A 454 -35.59 5.30 -11.41
C LEU A 454 -36.61 5.87 -12.38
N ALA A 455 -36.26 6.89 -13.16
CA ALA A 455 -37.13 7.49 -14.16
C ALA A 455 -37.55 6.47 -15.24
N ASN A 456 -36.66 5.50 -15.55
CA ASN A 456 -36.95 4.43 -16.51
C ASN A 456 -37.21 3.07 -15.86
N ASN A 457 -37.46 3.03 -14.54
CA ASN A 457 -37.71 1.82 -13.75
C ASN A 457 -36.60 0.75 -13.86
N LYS A 458 -35.36 1.19 -13.86
CA LYS A 458 -34.17 0.31 -13.91
C LYS A 458 -33.34 0.42 -12.66
N SER A 459 -32.77 -0.70 -12.24
CA SER A 459 -31.75 -0.74 -11.21
C SER A 459 -30.85 -1.97 -11.36
N ASP A 460 -29.66 -1.85 -10.82
CA ASP A 460 -28.85 -3.02 -10.53
C ASP A 460 -29.53 -3.89 -9.47
N ARG A 461 -29.22 -5.20 -9.50
CA ARG A 461 -29.96 -6.16 -8.67
C ARG A 461 -29.07 -7.31 -8.23
N PHE A 462 -29.19 -7.66 -6.96
CA PHE A 462 -28.63 -8.89 -6.38
C PHE A 462 -29.72 -9.97 -6.30
N ASN A 463 -29.45 -11.16 -6.85
CA ASN A 463 -30.36 -12.30 -6.82
C ASN A 463 -29.66 -13.49 -6.15
N PHE A 464 -30.15 -13.91 -5.00
CA PHE A 464 -29.64 -15.09 -4.30
C PHE A 464 -30.67 -16.20 -4.24
N ALA A 465 -30.21 -17.45 -4.38
CA ALA A 465 -31.11 -18.60 -4.30
C ALA A 465 -31.59 -18.84 -2.86
N LYS A 466 -30.73 -18.58 -1.86
CA LYS A 466 -31.04 -18.92 -0.46
C LYS A 466 -30.39 -17.95 0.53
N LEU A 467 -31.00 -17.77 1.70
CA LEU A 467 -30.40 -17.16 2.89
C LEU A 467 -29.85 -18.25 3.81
N ALA A 468 -28.60 -18.11 4.28
CA ALA A 468 -27.98 -19.07 5.18
C ALA A 468 -28.73 -19.13 6.53
N SER A 469 -28.86 -20.33 7.10
CA SER A 469 -29.39 -20.50 8.47
C SER A 469 -28.44 -19.83 9.47
N GLY A 470 -28.98 -19.05 10.41
CA GLY A 470 -28.20 -18.34 11.41
C GLY A 470 -27.57 -17.03 10.91
N SER A 471 -28.03 -16.49 9.77
CA SER A 471 -27.72 -15.12 9.40
C SER A 471 -28.19 -14.19 10.52
N SER A 472 -27.28 -13.36 11.04
CA SER A 472 -27.58 -12.33 12.05
C SER A 472 -28.10 -11.10 11.32
N MET A 473 -29.43 -10.94 11.33
CA MET A 473 -30.09 -9.82 10.65
C MET A 473 -30.13 -8.58 11.56
N GLU A 474 -28.97 -7.96 11.78
CA GLU A 474 -28.92 -6.57 12.22
C GLU A 474 -29.48 -5.65 11.13
N GLU A 475 -29.53 -4.33 11.34
CA GLU A 475 -29.98 -3.42 10.31
C GLU A 475 -29.08 -3.50 9.07
N GLN A 476 -29.68 -3.78 7.91
CA GLN A 476 -29.00 -3.88 6.63
C GLN A 476 -29.29 -2.62 5.81
N TYR A 477 -28.32 -2.12 5.09
CA TYR A 477 -28.43 -0.84 4.40
C TYR A 477 -28.50 -1.00 2.89
N ILE A 478 -29.39 -0.24 2.26
CA ILE A 478 -29.39 -0.01 0.81
C ILE A 478 -28.87 1.41 0.57
N THR A 479 -27.84 1.53 -0.25
CA THR A 479 -27.31 2.81 -0.71
C THR A 479 -27.35 2.91 -2.23
N VAL A 480 -27.43 4.14 -2.73
CA VAL A 480 -27.41 4.41 -4.16
C VAL A 480 -26.03 4.96 -4.53
N GLY A 481 -25.30 4.23 -5.36
CA GLY A 481 -23.98 4.66 -5.87
C GLY A 481 -24.11 5.68 -7.01
N TYR A 482 -25.14 5.55 -7.83
CA TYR A 482 -25.44 6.45 -8.94
C TYR A 482 -26.91 6.29 -9.38
N ASP A 483 -27.54 7.37 -9.84
CA ASP A 483 -28.79 7.35 -10.61
C ASP A 483 -28.64 8.28 -11.81
N LYS A 484 -29.12 7.87 -12.96
CA LYS A 484 -29.01 8.67 -14.20
C LYS A 484 -29.64 10.06 -14.11
N ALA A 485 -30.66 10.23 -13.29
CA ALA A 485 -31.27 11.52 -13.03
C ALA A 485 -30.41 12.46 -12.18
N PHE A 486 -29.30 11.98 -11.58
CA PHE A 486 -28.30 12.84 -10.92
C PHE A 486 -27.64 13.78 -11.92
N ASP A 487 -27.54 13.37 -13.21
CA ASP A 487 -26.95 14.18 -14.27
C ASP A 487 -27.85 15.39 -14.60
N GLY A 488 -27.55 16.53 -13.99
CA GLY A 488 -28.20 17.81 -14.29
C GLY A 488 -29.58 18.03 -13.67
N SER A 489 -30.03 17.17 -12.75
CA SER A 489 -31.29 17.38 -12.03
C SER A 489 -31.19 18.52 -11.02
N SER A 490 -32.17 19.45 -11.06
CA SER A 490 -32.41 20.44 -10.00
C SER A 490 -33.38 19.93 -8.92
N ALA A 491 -33.92 18.72 -9.06
CA ALA A 491 -34.92 18.18 -8.14
C ALA A 491 -34.28 17.81 -6.78
N ASP A 492 -35.06 17.90 -5.71
CA ASP A 492 -34.66 17.50 -4.35
C ASP A 492 -34.97 16.02 -4.10
N SER A 493 -35.67 15.38 -5.02
CA SER A 493 -35.92 13.93 -4.97
C SER A 493 -36.19 13.35 -6.35
N ILE A 494 -35.90 12.05 -6.51
CA ILE A 494 -36.19 11.24 -7.68
C ILE A 494 -37.18 10.18 -7.28
N SER A 495 -38.29 10.05 -7.99
CA SER A 495 -39.31 9.02 -7.74
C SER A 495 -39.51 8.14 -8.98
N GLY A 496 -39.83 6.87 -8.77
CA GLY A 496 -40.09 5.89 -9.81
C GLY A 496 -41.04 4.79 -9.33
N SER A 497 -41.27 3.79 -10.18
CA SER A 497 -41.89 2.55 -9.73
C SER A 497 -40.94 1.82 -8.80
N ASN A 498 -41.49 1.07 -7.83
CA ASN A 498 -40.69 0.27 -6.88
C ASN A 498 -39.75 -0.70 -7.61
N VAL A 499 -38.48 -0.32 -7.81
CA VAL A 499 -37.47 -1.16 -8.47
C VAL A 499 -36.85 -2.17 -7.50
N VAL A 500 -36.74 -3.43 -7.92
CA VAL A 500 -36.11 -4.49 -7.10
C VAL A 500 -34.59 -4.32 -7.13
N VAL A 501 -33.96 -4.28 -5.96
CA VAL A 501 -32.50 -4.17 -5.78
C VAL A 501 -31.89 -5.41 -5.15
N LEU A 502 -32.64 -6.16 -4.37
CA LEU A 502 -32.22 -7.44 -3.80
C LEU A 502 -33.39 -8.42 -3.84
N SER A 503 -33.14 -9.67 -4.22
CA SER A 503 -34.09 -10.77 -4.08
C SER A 503 -33.42 -12.01 -3.50
N VAL A 504 -34.10 -12.72 -2.60
CA VAL A 504 -33.67 -13.99 -2.03
C VAL A 504 -34.82 -14.98 -2.17
N ALA A 505 -34.65 -16.03 -2.96
CA ALA A 505 -35.76 -16.93 -3.31
C ALA A 505 -36.19 -17.82 -2.14
N ASP A 506 -35.28 -18.29 -1.31
CA ASP A 506 -35.55 -19.08 -0.11
C ASP A 506 -34.96 -18.39 1.12
N LEU A 507 -35.79 -17.86 1.97
CA LEU A 507 -35.41 -17.19 3.22
C LEU A 507 -35.07 -18.15 4.38
N ASN A 508 -35.20 -19.42 4.17
CA ASN A 508 -34.88 -20.43 5.21
C ASN A 508 -35.60 -20.16 6.56
N GLY A 509 -36.86 -19.72 6.50
CA GLY A 509 -37.67 -19.37 7.67
C GLY A 509 -37.34 -18.05 8.36
N GLN A 510 -36.51 -17.20 7.74
CA GLN A 510 -36.17 -15.87 8.20
C GLN A 510 -36.95 -14.79 7.42
N THR A 511 -36.75 -13.49 7.70
CA THR A 511 -37.41 -12.38 7.00
C THR A 511 -36.38 -11.36 6.55
N LEU A 512 -36.68 -10.57 5.50
CA LEU A 512 -35.87 -9.44 5.04
C LEU A 512 -36.23 -8.10 5.71
N GLY A 513 -36.98 -8.13 6.80
CA GLY A 513 -37.63 -6.94 7.42
C GLY A 513 -36.70 -5.83 7.90
N ASN A 514 -35.39 -6.07 8.00
CA ASN A 514 -34.41 -5.12 8.56
C ASN A 514 -33.63 -4.32 7.51
N PHE A 515 -34.06 -4.22 6.26
CA PHE A 515 -33.43 -3.41 5.24
C PHE A 515 -33.97 -1.98 5.26
N VAL A 516 -33.06 -0.99 5.34
CA VAL A 516 -33.38 0.45 5.36
C VAL A 516 -32.52 1.22 4.36
N GLY A 517 -32.99 2.38 3.94
CA GLY A 517 -32.20 3.30 3.13
C GLY A 517 -31.15 4.00 3.98
N LYS A 518 -29.91 4.04 3.51
CA LYS A 518 -28.82 4.79 4.14
C LYS A 518 -28.33 5.88 3.22
N GLU A 519 -28.07 7.05 3.79
CA GLU A 519 -27.44 8.15 3.09
C GLU A 519 -26.07 7.74 2.55
N SER A 520 -25.83 8.06 1.28
CA SER A 520 -24.54 7.87 0.62
C SER A 520 -24.10 9.16 -0.06
N ILE A 521 -22.81 9.47 0.04
CA ILE A 521 -22.23 10.64 -0.62
C ILE A 521 -21.93 10.29 -2.08
N MET A 522 -22.41 11.15 -2.98
CA MET A 522 -22.14 11.08 -4.42
C MET A 522 -20.97 11.97 -4.75
N ASP A 523 -19.94 11.39 -5.33
CA ASP A 523 -18.77 12.12 -5.77
C ASP A 523 -19.07 12.87 -7.08
N ASP A 524 -19.48 14.14 -6.95
CA ASP A 524 -19.55 15.06 -8.10
C ASP A 524 -18.22 15.83 -8.18
N PRO A 525 -17.60 15.92 -9.35
CA PRO A 525 -16.29 16.55 -9.49
C PRO A 525 -16.21 18.02 -9.04
N LEU A 526 -17.35 18.72 -8.91
CA LEU A 526 -17.39 20.09 -8.39
C LEU A 526 -17.90 20.15 -6.96
N SER A 527 -19.03 19.48 -6.68
CA SER A 527 -19.70 19.56 -5.38
C SER A 527 -20.42 18.24 -5.12
N PRO A 528 -19.92 17.42 -4.20
CA PRO A 528 -20.61 16.22 -3.81
C PRO A 528 -21.99 16.53 -3.25
N PHE A 529 -22.89 15.57 -3.33
CA PHE A 529 -24.20 15.62 -2.73
C PHE A 529 -24.52 14.28 -2.08
N SER A 530 -25.46 14.22 -1.17
CA SER A 530 -25.89 12.93 -0.64
C SER A 530 -27.22 12.50 -1.22
N ALA A 531 -27.40 11.18 -1.30
CA ALA A 531 -28.61 10.51 -1.77
C ALA A 531 -29.06 9.49 -0.73
N THR A 532 -30.33 9.56 -0.36
CA THR A 532 -30.96 8.64 0.61
C THR A 532 -32.13 7.93 -0.04
N PRO A 533 -32.04 6.61 -0.30
CA PRO A 533 -33.15 5.87 -0.89
C PRO A 533 -34.25 5.58 0.15
N THR A 534 -35.51 5.65 -0.29
CA THR A 534 -36.65 5.12 0.44
C THR A 534 -36.82 3.66 0.06
N VAL A 535 -36.60 2.76 1.04
CA VAL A 535 -36.63 1.32 0.87
C VAL A 535 -38.00 0.76 1.24
N VAL A 536 -38.47 -0.16 0.42
CA VAL A 536 -39.69 -0.95 0.65
C VAL A 536 -39.28 -2.42 0.64
N VAL A 537 -39.61 -3.14 1.74
CA VAL A 537 -39.34 -4.56 1.86
C VAL A 537 -40.65 -5.33 1.66
N ASP A 538 -40.59 -6.27 0.73
CA ASP A 538 -41.67 -7.22 0.45
C ASP A 538 -41.15 -8.63 0.77
N ASP A 539 -41.96 -9.64 0.92
CA ASP A 539 -41.60 -10.99 1.43
C ASP A 539 -40.17 -11.45 1.14
N THR A 540 -39.80 -11.51 -0.15
CA THR A 540 -38.51 -12.00 -0.63
C THR A 540 -37.67 -10.95 -1.39
N GLU A 541 -38.15 -9.71 -1.42
CA GLU A 541 -37.54 -8.65 -2.23
C GLU A 541 -37.38 -7.34 -1.45
N VAL A 542 -36.28 -6.65 -1.75
CA VAL A 542 -36.01 -5.28 -1.30
C VAL A 542 -36.08 -4.37 -2.51
N ARG A 543 -36.81 -3.25 -2.40
CA ARG A 543 -37.12 -2.33 -3.48
C ARG A 543 -36.80 -0.89 -3.09
N ILE A 544 -36.46 -0.06 -4.09
CA ILE A 544 -36.38 1.40 -3.94
C ILE A 544 -37.56 2.05 -4.64
N SER A 545 -38.23 2.95 -3.94
CA SER A 545 -39.37 3.72 -4.45
C SER A 545 -39.05 5.19 -4.74
N LYS A 546 -38.10 5.77 -4.04
CA LYS A 546 -37.71 7.18 -4.07
C LYS A 546 -36.27 7.34 -3.65
N ILE A 547 -35.59 8.39 -4.13
CA ILE A 547 -34.28 8.83 -3.65
C ILE A 547 -34.41 10.32 -3.28
N ASP A 548 -34.13 10.69 -2.05
CA ASP A 548 -34.03 12.07 -1.57
C ASP A 548 -32.61 12.57 -1.74
N LEU A 549 -32.41 13.81 -2.20
CA LEU A 549 -31.12 14.42 -2.49
C LEU A 549 -30.88 15.59 -1.54
N ASN A 550 -29.67 15.61 -0.94
CA ASN A 550 -29.15 16.76 -0.23
C ASN A 550 -27.95 17.33 -1.00
N LYS A 551 -28.04 18.57 -1.46
CA LYS A 551 -27.06 19.24 -2.32
C LYS A 551 -26.14 20.20 -1.58
N ASP A 552 -26.33 20.38 -0.27
CA ASP A 552 -25.61 21.38 0.55
C ASP A 552 -24.43 20.72 1.32
N ILE A 553 -23.59 19.95 0.62
CA ILE A 553 -22.44 19.26 1.26
C ILE A 553 -21.14 20.07 1.14
N GLY A 554 -21.05 20.95 0.15
CA GLY A 554 -19.85 21.76 -0.08
C GLY A 554 -19.08 21.40 -1.35
N PRO A 555 -17.87 21.90 -1.53
CA PRO A 555 -17.03 21.60 -2.69
C PRO A 555 -16.46 20.16 -2.63
N SER A 556 -16.12 19.60 -3.80
CA SER A 556 -15.48 18.29 -3.92
C SER A 556 -14.01 18.34 -3.48
N ASP A 557 -13.45 17.15 -3.20
CA ASP A 557 -12.02 17.00 -2.91
C ASP A 557 -11.14 17.57 -4.02
N THR A 558 -11.52 17.42 -5.30
CA THR A 558 -10.83 18.02 -6.44
C THR A 558 -10.82 19.55 -6.36
N MET A 559 -11.92 20.15 -5.97
CA MET A 559 -12.01 21.59 -5.80
C MET A 559 -11.23 22.07 -4.56
N ILE A 560 -11.30 21.33 -3.45
CA ILE A 560 -10.58 21.65 -2.21
C ILE A 560 -9.07 21.60 -2.46
N ILE A 561 -8.53 20.52 -3.02
CA ILE A 561 -7.08 20.41 -3.27
C ILE A 561 -6.59 21.43 -4.29
N SER A 562 -7.39 21.75 -5.32
CA SER A 562 -7.05 22.79 -6.30
C SER A 562 -6.90 24.17 -5.63
N ASN A 563 -7.73 24.42 -4.63
CA ASN A 563 -7.70 25.62 -3.82
C ASN A 563 -6.49 25.66 -2.89
N ASP A 564 -6.22 24.59 -2.16
CA ASP A 564 -5.10 24.45 -1.24
C ASP A 564 -3.75 24.49 -1.95
N ALA A 565 -3.63 23.82 -3.09
CA ALA A 565 -2.46 23.85 -3.94
C ALA A 565 -2.14 25.26 -4.47
N SER A 566 -3.18 26.06 -4.78
CA SER A 566 -3.02 27.47 -5.10
C SER A 566 -2.47 28.26 -3.92
N LEU A 567 -2.99 28.05 -2.71
CA LEU A 567 -2.53 28.71 -1.50
C LEU A 567 -1.07 28.33 -1.18
N ALA A 568 -0.74 27.03 -1.30
CA ALA A 568 0.63 26.54 -1.10
C ALA A 568 1.63 27.17 -2.08
N LEU A 569 1.24 27.35 -3.35
CA LEU A 569 2.09 27.99 -4.36
C LEU A 569 2.34 29.48 -4.06
N ARG A 570 1.34 30.19 -3.55
CA ARG A 570 1.49 31.58 -3.08
C ARG A 570 2.48 31.68 -1.93
N ASN A 571 2.52 30.71 -1.04
CA ASN A 571 3.47 30.65 0.05
C ASN A 571 4.91 30.50 -0.44
N VAL A 572 5.16 29.65 -1.44
CA VAL A 572 6.50 29.50 -2.07
C VAL A 572 7.00 30.86 -2.55
N TRP A 573 6.16 31.65 -3.22
CA TRP A 573 6.52 32.99 -3.70
C TRP A 573 6.75 34.02 -2.56
N ARG A 574 5.96 33.96 -1.46
CA ARG A 574 6.18 34.80 -0.25
C ARG A 574 7.50 34.46 0.43
N ILE A 575 7.83 33.18 0.59
CA ILE A 575 9.11 32.69 1.16
C ILE A 575 10.28 33.23 0.34
N GLU A 576 10.21 33.16 -0.98
CA GLU A 576 11.23 33.69 -1.88
C GLU A 576 11.48 35.18 -1.63
N GLY A 577 10.42 36.02 -1.61
CA GLY A 577 10.50 37.43 -1.37
C GLY A 577 11.13 37.80 -0.02
N ASN A 578 10.67 37.15 1.03
CA ASN A 578 11.15 37.39 2.38
C ASN A 578 12.66 37.06 2.51
N ASN A 579 13.13 36.00 1.84
CA ASN A 579 14.54 35.63 1.88
C ASN A 579 15.45 36.56 1.07
N VAL A 580 14.98 37.10 -0.04
CA VAL A 580 15.78 38.08 -0.82
C VAL A 580 15.94 39.42 -0.07
N MET A 581 14.90 39.88 0.64
CA MET A 581 14.98 41.11 1.47
C MET A 581 15.98 40.94 2.64
N LYS A 582 16.07 39.77 3.24
CA LYS A 582 17.08 39.48 4.29
C LYS A 582 18.50 39.68 3.79
N ARG A 583 18.77 39.42 2.50
CA ARG A 583 20.07 39.62 1.87
C ARG A 583 20.53 41.06 1.98
N MET A 584 19.63 42.06 1.90
CA MET A 584 19.97 43.47 1.99
C MET A 584 20.52 43.80 3.39
N GLY A 585 19.98 43.20 4.45
CA GLY A 585 20.49 43.34 5.82
C GLY A 585 21.94 42.88 6.01
N GLU A 586 22.38 41.86 5.28
CA GLU A 586 23.73 41.33 5.35
C GLU A 586 24.79 42.28 4.76
N LEU A 587 24.43 43.11 3.79
CA LEU A 587 25.33 44.15 3.23
C LEU A 587 25.78 45.15 4.29
N ARG A 588 24.98 45.37 5.33
CA ARG A 588 25.26 46.32 6.42
C ARG A 588 26.19 45.80 7.49
N SER A 589 26.38 44.49 7.55
CA SER A 589 27.07 43.77 8.65
C SER A 589 28.40 43.17 8.25
N GLY A 590 28.91 43.38 7.03
CA GLY A 590 30.08 42.71 6.53
C GLY A 590 31.43 43.27 6.97
N THR A 591 32.48 42.45 6.94
CA THR A 591 33.87 42.80 7.31
C THR A 591 34.49 43.89 6.43
N GLU A 592 33.98 44.10 5.22
CA GLU A 592 34.41 45.15 4.28
C GLU A 592 33.22 45.85 3.64
N ALA A 593 32.59 46.73 4.41
CA ALA A 593 31.63 47.66 3.87
C ALA A 593 32.25 48.51 2.78
N GLY A 594 31.70 48.48 1.58
CA GLY A 594 32.20 49.28 0.46
C GLY A 594 32.88 48.50 -0.67
N LYS A 595 32.84 47.13 -0.66
CA LYS A 595 33.25 46.26 -1.78
C LYS A 595 32.07 45.52 -2.33
N GLY A 596 32.05 45.27 -3.65
CA GLY A 596 31.14 44.33 -4.29
C GLY A 596 31.47 42.88 -3.91
N GLY A 597 30.63 41.94 -4.28
CA GLY A 597 30.89 40.55 -3.96
C GLY A 597 29.90 39.57 -4.59
N VAL A 598 30.21 38.31 -4.38
CA VAL A 598 29.31 37.20 -4.67
C VAL A 598 28.79 36.60 -3.36
N TRP A 599 27.60 36.05 -3.42
CA TRP A 599 26.97 35.45 -2.24
C TRP A 599 26.10 34.27 -2.64
N ALA A 600 25.95 33.33 -1.70
CA ALA A 600 25.06 32.20 -1.81
C ALA A 600 24.37 31.97 -0.48
N ARG A 601 23.12 31.50 -0.52
CA ARG A 601 22.30 31.19 0.64
C ARG A 601 21.55 29.90 0.38
N TYR A 602 21.48 29.06 1.40
CA TYR A 602 20.61 27.91 1.53
C TYR A 602 19.60 28.19 2.65
N TYR A 603 18.36 27.78 2.45
CA TYR A 603 17.33 27.86 3.48
C TYR A 603 16.40 26.66 3.40
N ARG A 604 15.89 26.26 4.55
CA ARG A 604 14.91 25.19 4.71
C ARG A 604 13.93 25.57 5.81
N GLY A 605 12.69 25.13 5.67
CA GLY A 605 11.67 25.36 6.67
C GLY A 605 10.44 24.51 6.45
N GLU A 606 9.54 24.65 7.38
CA GLU A 606 8.23 24.03 7.39
C GLU A 606 7.17 25.09 7.68
N LEU A 607 6.06 25.00 7.01
CA LEU A 607 4.89 25.81 7.28
C LEU A 607 3.64 24.93 7.35
N SER A 608 2.66 25.42 8.06
CA SER A 608 1.32 24.86 8.17
C SER A 608 0.28 25.95 7.87
N ALA A 609 -0.82 25.56 7.26
CA ALA A 609 -1.92 26.44 6.94
C ALA A 609 -3.25 25.76 7.21
N ASP A 610 -4.17 26.53 7.76
CA ASP A 610 -5.58 26.18 7.80
C ASP A 610 -6.25 26.89 6.60
N SER A 611 -6.97 26.13 5.80
CA SER A 611 -7.64 26.62 4.60
C SER A 611 -9.14 26.78 4.86
N ASN A 612 -9.86 27.36 3.92
CA ASN A 612 -11.32 27.34 3.93
C ASN A 612 -11.82 25.88 3.71
N TYR A 613 -13.08 25.63 3.99
CA TYR A 613 -13.74 24.34 3.75
C TYR A 613 -13.20 23.18 4.59
N ASP A 614 -12.86 23.45 5.86
CA ASP A 614 -12.36 22.47 6.82
C ASP A 614 -11.11 21.68 6.34
N SER A 615 -10.30 22.30 5.48
CA SER A 615 -9.07 21.75 4.97
C SER A 615 -7.83 22.39 5.62
N SER A 616 -6.74 21.66 5.63
CA SER A 616 -5.43 22.12 6.10
C SER A 616 -4.31 21.46 5.32
N PHE A 617 -3.12 22.05 5.37
CA PHE A 617 -1.94 21.43 4.80
C PHE A 617 -0.67 21.78 5.57
N SER A 618 0.32 20.91 5.47
CA SER A 618 1.70 21.17 5.84
C SER A 618 2.58 21.23 4.59
N GLN A 619 3.63 22.05 4.63
CA GLN A 619 4.50 22.28 3.49
C GLN A 619 5.95 22.39 3.95
N ASP A 620 6.76 21.42 3.56
CA ASP A 620 8.22 21.46 3.66
C ASP A 620 8.81 22.17 2.44
N TYR A 621 9.85 22.97 2.65
CA TYR A 621 10.54 23.61 1.54
C TYR A 621 12.04 23.71 1.75
N THR A 622 12.76 23.67 0.65
CA THR A 622 14.20 23.89 0.57
C THR A 622 14.50 24.89 -0.55
N GLY A 623 15.34 25.86 -0.28
CA GLY A 623 15.66 26.87 -1.26
C GLY A 623 17.15 27.22 -1.31
N PHE A 624 17.54 27.66 -2.49
CA PHE A 624 18.86 28.20 -2.76
C PHE A 624 18.75 29.57 -3.46
N GLN A 625 19.54 30.52 -3.00
CA GLN A 625 19.68 31.82 -3.64
C GLN A 625 21.16 32.14 -3.82
N GLY A 626 21.49 32.78 -4.92
CA GLY A 626 22.83 33.28 -5.17
C GLY A 626 22.81 34.56 -5.99
N GLY A 627 23.84 35.37 -5.85
CA GLY A 627 23.91 36.61 -6.61
C GLY A 627 25.26 37.27 -6.57
N ILE A 628 25.35 38.34 -7.33
CA ILE A 628 26.54 39.19 -7.47
C ILE A 628 26.14 40.66 -7.39
N ASP A 629 26.97 41.46 -6.71
CA ASP A 629 26.73 42.91 -6.60
C ASP A 629 28.01 43.72 -6.87
N LYS A 630 27.79 44.92 -7.34
CA LYS A 630 28.79 45.96 -7.54
C LYS A 630 28.44 47.14 -6.66
N VAL A 631 29.46 47.79 -6.11
CA VAL A 631 29.32 48.99 -5.28
C VAL A 631 29.87 50.21 -5.95
N GLN A 632 29.25 51.34 -5.68
CA GLN A 632 29.71 52.69 -6.08
C GLN A 632 29.38 53.73 -5.05
N ASP A 633 30.15 54.80 -4.99
CA ASP A 633 29.83 55.97 -4.15
C ASP A 633 28.63 56.72 -4.70
N TYR A 634 27.64 57.03 -3.86
CA TYR A 634 26.45 57.75 -4.31
C TYR A 634 25.81 58.56 -3.14
N LYS A 635 25.68 59.87 -3.36
CA LYS A 635 24.98 60.78 -2.45
C LYS A 635 25.32 60.61 -0.96
N GLY A 636 26.60 60.62 -0.61
CA GLY A 636 27.04 60.54 0.79
C GLY A 636 26.91 59.16 1.41
N GLY A 637 26.88 58.12 0.58
CA GLY A 637 26.80 56.72 1.00
C GLY A 637 27.34 55.78 -0.07
N LYS A 638 27.10 54.50 0.09
CA LYS A 638 27.44 53.45 -0.86
C LYS A 638 26.17 52.88 -1.50
N LEU A 639 26.14 52.79 -2.82
CA LEU A 639 25.08 52.15 -3.58
C LEU A 639 25.57 50.78 -4.10
N TYR A 640 24.96 49.72 -3.64
CA TYR A 640 25.14 48.38 -4.18
C TYR A 640 24.06 48.13 -5.21
N THR A 641 24.42 47.57 -6.35
CA THR A 641 23.50 47.14 -7.40
C THR A 641 23.85 45.73 -7.80
N GLY A 642 22.87 44.84 -7.89
CA GLY A 642 23.15 43.45 -8.14
C GLY A 642 22.01 42.65 -8.78
N ILE A 643 22.33 41.42 -9.13
CA ILE A 643 21.44 40.43 -9.70
C ILE A 643 21.43 39.22 -8.76
N ALA A 644 20.26 38.65 -8.53
CA ALA A 644 20.06 37.44 -7.76
C ALA A 644 19.28 36.40 -8.58
N VAL A 645 19.60 35.15 -8.37
CA VAL A 645 18.83 34.01 -8.85
C VAL A 645 18.37 33.16 -7.67
N ASN A 646 17.22 32.51 -7.78
CA ASN A 646 16.70 31.62 -6.75
C ASN A 646 16.05 30.39 -7.32
N ARG A 647 16.07 29.33 -6.53
CA ARG A 647 15.31 28.10 -6.71
C ARG A 647 14.73 27.68 -5.36
N ILE A 648 13.43 27.33 -5.36
CA ILE A 648 12.75 26.69 -4.23
C ILE A 648 12.12 25.40 -4.74
N ASP A 649 12.29 24.34 -3.99
CA ASP A 649 11.57 23.09 -4.14
C ASP A 649 10.81 22.83 -2.84
N SER A 650 9.55 22.39 -2.94
CA SER A 650 8.64 22.27 -1.81
C SER A 650 7.67 21.12 -2.02
N ASN A 651 7.37 20.39 -0.94
CA ASN A 651 6.38 19.31 -0.91
C ASN A 651 5.26 19.72 0.04
N ALA A 652 4.03 19.54 -0.38
CA ALA A 652 2.84 19.82 0.44
C ALA A 652 2.01 18.56 0.67
N GLY A 653 1.65 18.30 1.93
CA GLY A 653 0.67 17.30 2.31
C GLY A 653 -0.66 17.98 2.61
N TYR A 654 -1.68 17.75 1.76
CA TYR A 654 -3.03 18.30 1.91
C TYR A 654 -3.92 17.30 2.65
N THR A 655 -5.04 17.76 3.19
CA THR A 655 -6.05 16.88 3.81
C THR A 655 -6.51 15.76 2.86
N VAL A 656 -6.59 16.05 1.56
CA VAL A 656 -7.11 15.12 0.54
C VAL A 656 -6.08 14.72 -0.52
N GLY A 657 -4.79 14.90 -0.27
CA GLY A 657 -3.77 14.55 -1.28
C GLY A 657 -2.40 15.14 -1.00
N SER A 658 -1.56 15.24 -2.02
CA SER A 658 -0.22 15.80 -1.92
C SER A 658 0.16 16.60 -3.16
N GLY A 659 1.18 17.44 -3.05
CA GLY A 659 1.68 18.21 -4.19
C GLY A 659 3.16 18.55 -4.08
N ASP A 660 3.79 18.67 -5.24
CA ASP A 660 5.16 19.13 -5.44
C ASP A 660 5.13 20.53 -6.07
N LEU A 661 5.80 21.48 -5.45
CA LEU A 661 5.80 22.86 -5.87
C LEU A 661 7.23 23.36 -6.07
N SER A 662 7.41 24.25 -7.01
CA SER A 662 8.71 24.87 -7.18
C SER A 662 8.62 26.32 -7.66
N SER A 663 9.68 27.07 -7.39
CA SER A 663 9.89 28.42 -7.91
C SER A 663 11.29 28.54 -8.49
N THR A 664 11.40 29.14 -9.65
CA THR A 664 12.69 29.56 -10.23
C THR A 664 12.58 31.01 -10.66
N GLY A 665 13.41 31.86 -10.10
CA GLY A 665 13.28 33.28 -10.28
C GLY A 665 14.61 34.04 -10.43
N VAL A 666 14.48 35.30 -10.88
CA VAL A 666 15.54 36.27 -10.99
C VAL A 666 15.12 37.60 -10.37
N GLY A 667 16.05 38.26 -9.70
CA GLY A 667 15.85 39.56 -9.09
C GLY A 667 16.95 40.57 -9.42
N LEU A 668 16.56 41.83 -9.57
CA LEU A 668 17.46 42.97 -9.64
C LEU A 668 17.32 43.76 -8.35
N TYR A 669 18.43 44.14 -7.72
CA TYR A 669 18.37 44.88 -6.48
C TYR A 669 19.33 46.06 -6.43
N GLY A 670 18.91 47.04 -5.64
CA GLY A 670 19.72 48.19 -5.25
C GLY A 670 19.62 48.43 -3.74
N SER A 671 20.78 48.65 -3.09
CA SER A 671 20.86 48.95 -1.66
C SER A 671 21.73 50.19 -1.48
N TRP A 672 21.13 51.28 -1.02
CA TRP A 672 21.87 52.48 -0.66
C TRP A 672 22.11 52.51 0.86
N LEU A 673 23.38 52.55 1.25
CA LEU A 673 23.82 52.66 2.65
C LEU A 673 24.43 54.03 2.88
N GLY A 674 23.70 54.90 3.59
CA GLY A 674 24.11 56.24 3.96
C GLY A 674 25.13 56.25 5.08
N SER A 675 26.06 57.19 5.08
CA SER A 675 27.11 57.34 6.09
C SER A 675 26.60 57.66 7.51
N LYS A 676 25.33 58.03 7.66
CA LYS A 676 24.69 58.33 8.94
C LYS A 676 23.79 57.21 9.47
N GLY A 677 23.93 55.99 8.96
CA GLY A 677 23.17 54.80 9.39
C GLY A 677 21.80 54.59 8.69
N HIS A 678 21.36 55.54 7.86
CA HIS A 678 20.17 55.38 7.03
C HIS A 678 20.45 54.42 5.87
N TYR A 679 19.43 53.64 5.48
CA TYR A 679 19.52 52.83 4.28
C TYR A 679 18.18 52.73 3.54
N LEU A 680 18.28 52.41 2.26
CA LEU A 680 17.14 52.14 1.41
C LEU A 680 17.48 50.96 0.50
N ASP A 681 16.72 49.91 0.65
CA ASP A 681 16.82 48.69 -0.16
C ASP A 681 15.63 48.58 -1.10
N VAL A 682 15.87 48.32 -2.37
CA VAL A 682 14.83 48.11 -3.38
C VAL A 682 15.16 46.86 -4.18
N ILE A 683 14.16 46.00 -4.40
CA ILE A 683 14.30 44.80 -5.24
C ILE A 683 13.09 44.65 -6.16
N ALA A 684 13.35 44.33 -7.43
CA ALA A 684 12.34 43.87 -8.38
C ALA A 684 12.66 42.43 -8.76
N ARG A 685 11.65 41.55 -8.77
CA ARG A 685 11.83 40.14 -9.04
C ARG A 685 10.72 39.56 -9.93
N GLY A 686 11.04 38.48 -10.65
CA GLY A 686 10.11 37.69 -11.43
C GLY A 686 10.46 36.22 -11.31
N SER A 687 9.46 35.38 -11.14
CA SER A 687 9.62 33.95 -10.92
C SER A 687 8.60 33.15 -11.70
N LYS A 688 9.03 32.02 -12.25
CA LYS A 688 8.18 30.97 -12.74
C LYS A 688 7.86 30.03 -11.58
N LEU A 689 6.57 29.84 -11.32
CA LEU A 689 6.04 28.96 -10.30
C LEU A 689 5.46 27.72 -10.98
N THR A 690 5.81 26.55 -10.50
CA THR A 690 5.27 25.26 -10.97
C THR A 690 4.57 24.56 -9.82
N ASN A 691 3.43 23.94 -10.11
CA ASN A 691 2.63 23.20 -9.16
C ASN A 691 2.19 21.88 -9.81
N ASP A 692 2.42 20.78 -9.12
CA ASP A 692 1.94 19.44 -9.47
C ASP A 692 1.23 18.87 -8.23
N PHE A 693 -0.01 18.43 -8.34
CA PHE A 693 -0.74 17.84 -7.23
C PHE A 693 -1.56 16.61 -7.65
N LYS A 694 -1.82 15.75 -6.67
CA LYS A 694 -2.59 14.52 -6.82
C LYS A 694 -3.45 14.24 -5.60
N LEU A 695 -4.60 13.62 -5.84
CA LEU A 695 -5.53 13.14 -4.82
C LEU A 695 -6.12 11.80 -5.24
N VAL A 696 -6.80 11.16 -4.29
CA VAL A 696 -7.72 10.06 -4.55
C VAL A 696 -9.11 10.55 -4.13
N ASP A 697 -10.05 10.58 -5.09
CA ASP A 697 -11.42 11.05 -4.84
C ASP A 697 -12.22 10.07 -3.95
N LEU A 698 -13.42 10.47 -3.55
CA LEU A 698 -14.32 9.65 -2.72
C LEU A 698 -14.69 8.30 -3.37
N SER A 699 -14.66 8.23 -4.69
CA SER A 699 -14.85 6.99 -5.47
C SER A 699 -13.58 6.14 -5.57
N GLY A 700 -12.45 6.65 -5.05
CA GLY A 700 -11.15 6.01 -5.06
C GLY A 700 -10.40 6.14 -6.39
N ASN A 701 -10.80 7.06 -7.28
CA ASN A 701 -10.08 7.33 -8.52
C ASN A 701 -8.97 8.34 -8.27
N ALA A 702 -7.81 8.13 -8.89
CA ALA A 702 -6.74 9.10 -8.83
C ALA A 702 -7.05 10.31 -9.72
N ALA A 703 -6.99 11.51 -9.16
CA ALA A 703 -7.03 12.76 -9.90
C ALA A 703 -5.72 13.52 -9.70
N LYS A 704 -5.25 14.19 -10.75
CA LYS A 704 -4.00 14.97 -10.75
C LYS A 704 -4.09 16.17 -11.68
N ALA A 705 -3.27 17.17 -11.41
CA ALA A 705 -3.04 18.27 -12.33
C ALA A 705 -1.65 18.86 -12.12
N ASP A 706 -1.11 19.42 -13.21
CA ASP A 706 0.12 20.19 -13.20
C ASP A 706 -0.11 21.51 -13.95
N TYR A 707 0.53 22.58 -13.48
CA TYR A 707 0.48 23.86 -14.15
C TYR A 707 1.64 24.78 -13.78
N ASP A 708 1.92 25.72 -14.66
CA ASP A 708 2.89 26.81 -14.46
C ASP A 708 2.20 28.16 -14.41
N THR A 709 2.71 29.08 -13.58
CA THR A 709 2.30 30.48 -13.58
C THR A 709 3.48 31.41 -13.31
N TRP A 710 3.30 32.69 -13.52
CA TRP A 710 4.30 33.72 -13.29
C TRP A 710 3.96 34.61 -12.13
N ALA A 711 4.97 34.97 -11.35
CA ALA A 711 4.86 35.94 -10.28
C ALA A 711 5.87 37.06 -10.44
N TYR A 712 5.44 38.27 -10.14
CA TYR A 712 6.25 39.51 -10.23
C TYR A 712 6.11 40.30 -8.93
N GLY A 713 7.19 40.97 -8.51
CA GLY A 713 7.14 41.75 -7.31
C GLY A 713 8.18 42.85 -7.27
N ILE A 714 7.85 43.88 -6.51
CA ILE A 714 8.78 44.94 -6.13
C ILE A 714 8.64 45.17 -4.63
N SER A 715 9.77 45.28 -3.93
CA SER A 715 9.83 45.60 -2.50
C SER A 715 10.78 46.73 -2.25
N ALA A 716 10.44 47.60 -1.30
CA ALA A 716 11.28 48.68 -0.81
C ALA A 716 11.31 48.66 0.73
N GLU A 717 12.49 48.61 1.31
CA GLU A 717 12.71 48.74 2.76
C GLU A 717 13.56 49.96 3.07
N TYR A 718 13.07 50.77 3.99
CA TYR A 718 13.85 51.83 4.59
C TYR A 718 14.08 51.51 6.08
N GLY A 719 15.30 51.78 6.57
CA GLY A 719 15.63 51.65 7.97
C GLY A 719 16.76 52.59 8.39
N TYR A 720 16.96 52.59 9.70
CA TYR A 720 17.98 53.39 10.34
C TYR A 720 18.72 52.60 11.41
N ARG A 721 20.00 52.38 11.23
CA ARG A 721 20.85 51.75 12.23
C ARG A 721 21.46 52.78 13.16
N GLN A 722 21.16 52.61 14.43
CA GLN A 722 21.69 53.41 15.52
C GLN A 722 22.67 52.52 16.33
N ASP A 723 23.94 52.84 16.28
CA ASP A 723 24.95 52.21 17.11
C ASP A 723 24.87 52.82 18.54
N LEU A 724 24.97 51.92 19.52
CA LEU A 724 24.89 52.24 20.95
C LEU A 724 26.23 51.89 21.62
N ASN A 725 26.36 52.23 22.93
CA ASN A 725 27.56 51.94 23.71
C ASN A 725 27.84 50.43 23.79
N ALA A 726 29.11 50.02 23.92
CA ALA A 726 29.61 48.66 24.08
C ALA A 726 29.26 47.71 22.91
N GLY A 727 29.15 48.21 21.71
CA GLY A 727 28.89 47.45 20.50
C GLY A 727 27.43 47.00 20.30
N TRP A 728 26.50 47.52 21.12
CA TRP A 728 25.08 47.32 20.87
C TRP A 728 24.60 48.17 19.71
N PHE A 729 23.59 47.73 19.00
CA PHE A 729 22.91 48.50 17.95
C PHE A 729 21.42 48.17 17.92
N VAL A 730 20.65 49.12 17.42
CA VAL A 730 19.22 48.94 17.16
C VAL A 730 18.91 49.44 15.75
N GLU A 731 17.95 48.81 15.10
CA GLU A 731 17.60 49.07 13.71
C GLU A 731 16.08 48.97 13.48
N PRO A 732 15.34 50.07 13.63
CA PRO A 732 13.94 50.15 13.15
C PRO A 732 13.89 50.09 11.62
N GLN A 733 12.89 49.35 11.11
CA GLN A 733 12.71 49.01 9.70
C GLN A 733 11.25 49.19 9.28
N ALA A 734 11.04 49.69 8.07
CA ALA A 734 9.74 49.72 7.42
C ALA A 734 9.87 49.26 5.98
N GLU A 735 9.06 48.30 5.58
CA GLU A 735 9.07 47.70 4.24
C GLU A 735 7.66 47.75 3.62
N LEU A 736 7.61 48.03 2.31
CA LEU A 736 6.45 47.82 1.45
C LEU A 736 6.84 46.82 0.35
N SER A 737 6.09 45.76 0.25
CA SER A 737 6.24 44.73 -0.79
C SER A 737 4.95 44.63 -1.60
N LEU A 738 5.04 44.87 -2.90
CA LEU A 738 3.94 44.75 -3.85
C LEU A 738 4.21 43.54 -4.75
N GLY A 739 3.19 42.72 -4.97
CA GLY A 739 3.32 41.55 -5.77
C GLY A 739 2.08 41.19 -6.58
N HIS A 740 2.31 40.43 -7.64
CA HIS A 740 1.27 39.90 -8.51
C HIS A 740 1.62 38.46 -8.93
N ILE A 741 0.68 37.54 -8.76
CA ILE A 741 0.73 36.20 -9.33
C ILE A 741 -0.29 36.16 -10.45
N SER A 742 0.13 35.72 -11.63
CA SER A 742 -0.72 35.69 -12.82
C SER A 742 -1.81 34.63 -12.72
N ARG A 743 -2.95 34.89 -13.34
CA ARG A 743 -4.02 33.93 -13.53
C ARG A 743 -3.51 32.70 -14.29
N VAL A 744 -4.06 31.53 -13.98
CA VAL A 744 -3.82 30.28 -14.70
C VAL A 744 -5.13 29.52 -14.92
N ASP A 745 -5.24 28.88 -16.07
CA ASP A 745 -6.32 27.95 -16.42
C ASP A 745 -5.68 26.56 -16.68
N TYR A 746 -6.20 25.50 -16.07
CA TYR A 746 -5.74 24.12 -16.25
C TYR A 746 -6.90 23.13 -16.11
N THR A 747 -6.68 21.85 -16.47
CA THR A 747 -7.70 20.82 -16.33
C THR A 747 -7.11 19.62 -15.59
N THR A 748 -7.82 19.15 -14.58
CA THR A 748 -7.46 17.96 -13.81
C THR A 748 -7.73 16.68 -14.61
N SER A 749 -7.05 15.59 -14.27
CA SER A 749 -7.19 14.32 -14.99
C SER A 749 -8.60 13.71 -14.92
N ASN A 750 -9.40 14.07 -13.91
CA ASN A 750 -10.82 13.71 -13.80
C ASN A 750 -11.77 14.69 -14.54
N GLY A 751 -11.23 15.59 -15.37
CA GLY A 751 -11.99 16.42 -16.31
C GLY A 751 -12.52 17.75 -15.77
N VAL A 752 -12.16 18.18 -14.56
CA VAL A 752 -12.52 19.50 -14.04
C VAL A 752 -11.59 20.56 -14.61
N SER A 753 -12.12 21.52 -15.34
CA SER A 753 -11.36 22.70 -15.79
C SER A 753 -11.36 23.76 -14.71
N ILE A 754 -10.18 24.10 -14.20
CA ILE A 754 -10.00 25.08 -13.11
C ILE A 754 -9.48 26.40 -13.69
N ARG A 755 -10.13 27.48 -13.32
CA ARG A 755 -9.67 28.85 -13.51
C ARG A 755 -9.27 29.42 -12.17
N GLN A 756 -7.98 29.69 -11.95
CA GLN A 756 -7.49 30.41 -10.80
C GLN A 756 -7.30 31.89 -11.13
N ASP A 757 -7.89 32.77 -10.33
CA ASP A 757 -7.71 34.19 -10.50
C ASP A 757 -6.29 34.66 -10.18
N GLY A 758 -5.84 35.69 -10.87
CA GLY A 758 -4.60 36.37 -10.51
C GLY A 758 -4.73 37.03 -9.12
N VAL A 759 -3.65 37.03 -8.36
CA VAL A 759 -3.60 37.54 -6.99
C VAL A 759 -2.66 38.70 -6.88
N ASN A 760 -3.16 39.81 -6.31
CA ASN A 760 -2.33 40.97 -5.91
C ASN A 760 -2.05 40.88 -4.41
N SER A 761 -0.86 41.22 -4.00
CA SER A 761 -0.42 41.30 -2.61
C SER A 761 0.22 42.65 -2.34
N ALA A 762 -0.09 43.25 -1.18
CA ALA A 762 0.51 44.48 -0.72
C ALA A 762 0.84 44.34 0.78
N ILE A 763 2.07 43.95 1.06
CA ILE A 763 2.52 43.66 2.42
C ILE A 763 3.29 44.86 2.96
N VAL A 764 2.87 45.40 4.11
CA VAL A 764 3.63 46.33 4.91
C VAL A 764 4.25 45.60 6.09
N ARG A 765 5.54 45.77 6.31
CA ARG A 765 6.28 45.27 7.45
C ARG A 765 6.88 46.41 8.27
N LEU A 766 6.61 46.44 9.57
CA LEU A 766 7.28 47.27 10.55
C LEU A 766 8.12 46.38 11.45
N GLY A 767 9.42 46.54 11.39
CA GLY A 767 10.38 45.66 12.06
C GLY A 767 11.30 46.42 13.01
N PHE A 768 11.77 45.67 13.98
CA PHE A 768 12.82 46.14 14.91
C PHE A 768 13.86 45.02 15.05
N LEU A 769 15.14 45.41 14.85
CA LEU A 769 16.26 44.50 15.02
C LEU A 769 17.16 45.08 16.11
N GLY A 770 17.53 44.27 17.09
CA GLY A 770 18.49 44.62 18.15
C GLY A 770 19.61 43.61 18.22
N GLY A 771 20.84 44.08 18.25
CA GLY A 771 21.99 43.19 18.19
C GLY A 771 23.23 43.72 18.89
N LYS A 772 24.26 42.86 18.90
CA LYS A 772 25.57 43.18 19.45
C LYS A 772 26.69 42.84 18.49
N GLU A 773 27.59 43.79 18.27
CA GLU A 773 28.84 43.60 17.56
C GLU A 773 29.92 43.04 18.50
N PHE A 774 30.72 42.13 17.99
CA PHE A 774 31.87 41.55 18.63
C PHE A 774 32.93 41.19 17.62
N SER A 775 34.10 40.81 18.06
CA SER A 775 35.19 40.42 17.16
C SER A 775 35.62 38.98 17.42
N ILE A 776 35.71 38.16 16.37
CA ILE A 776 36.27 36.82 16.40
C ILE A 776 37.57 36.81 15.62
N GLY A 777 38.70 36.60 16.32
CA GLY A 777 40.01 36.61 15.70
C GLY A 777 40.34 37.93 14.95
N GLY A 778 39.91 39.09 15.48
CA GLY A 778 40.11 40.39 14.87
C GLY A 778 39.14 40.73 13.75
N ARG A 779 38.06 39.90 13.53
CA ARG A 779 37.11 40.09 12.44
C ARG A 779 35.76 40.55 12.99
N PRO A 780 35.15 41.59 12.43
CA PRO A 780 33.83 42.06 12.84
C PRO A 780 32.79 40.94 12.69
N SER A 781 32.01 40.73 13.72
CA SER A 781 30.92 39.77 13.77
C SER A 781 29.76 40.37 14.57
N ASN A 782 28.54 39.92 14.37
CA ASN A 782 27.41 40.30 15.18
C ASN A 782 26.41 39.17 15.36
N ALA A 783 25.60 39.34 16.40
CA ALA A 783 24.41 38.50 16.65
C ALA A 783 23.24 39.47 16.94
N TYR A 784 22.04 39.06 16.54
CA TYR A 784 20.86 39.88 16.64
C TYR A 784 19.60 39.07 16.87
N VAL A 785 18.60 39.75 17.43
CA VAL A 785 17.21 39.31 17.47
C VAL A 785 16.36 40.29 16.67
N LYS A 786 15.30 39.83 16.05
CA LYS A 786 14.37 40.66 15.31
C LYS A 786 12.93 40.32 15.65
N ALA A 787 12.09 41.31 15.59
CA ALA A 787 10.64 41.18 15.69
C ALA A 787 10.00 42.12 14.66
N SER A 788 9.00 41.62 13.97
CA SER A 788 8.28 42.38 12.96
C SER A 788 6.79 42.18 13.08
N LEU A 789 6.01 43.24 12.82
CA LEU A 789 4.59 43.18 12.54
C LEU A 789 4.39 43.33 11.04
N LEU A 790 3.65 42.42 10.45
CA LEU A 790 3.32 42.43 9.03
C LEU A 790 1.81 42.53 8.85
N HIS A 791 1.40 43.16 7.77
CA HIS A 791 0.01 43.24 7.33
C HIS A 791 -0.07 43.14 5.81
N ASP A 792 -0.87 42.19 5.30
CA ASP A 792 -1.19 42.10 3.88
C ASP A 792 -2.56 42.71 3.60
N PHE A 793 -2.61 43.75 2.77
CA PHE A 793 -3.81 44.46 2.34
C PHE A 793 -4.47 43.84 1.11
N GLY A 794 -3.82 42.84 0.52
CA GLY A 794 -4.28 42.06 -0.63
C GLY A 794 -4.09 40.58 -0.37
N GLY A 795 -4.13 39.76 -1.38
CA GLY A 795 -3.89 38.33 -1.23
C GLY A 795 -5.14 37.48 -1.34
N ASN A 796 -6.29 38.10 -1.52
CA ASN A 796 -7.53 37.39 -1.84
C ASN A 796 -7.49 36.91 -3.29
N GLY A 797 -7.97 35.69 -3.50
CA GLY A 797 -8.12 35.09 -4.82
C GLY A 797 -9.26 34.10 -4.79
N GLY A 798 -9.72 33.74 -5.96
CA GLY A 798 -10.74 32.73 -6.16
C GLY A 798 -10.28 31.69 -7.15
N SER A 799 -10.95 30.57 -7.14
CA SER A 799 -10.90 29.56 -8.20
C SER A 799 -12.31 29.23 -8.64
N THR A 800 -12.48 28.97 -9.94
CA THR A 800 -13.76 28.50 -10.47
C THR A 800 -13.50 27.20 -11.20
N GLY A 801 -14.15 26.13 -10.75
CA GLY A 801 -14.18 24.85 -11.44
C GLY A 801 -15.33 24.77 -12.43
N TYR A 802 -15.08 24.13 -13.56
CA TYR A 802 -16.07 23.87 -14.61
C TYR A 802 -16.07 22.37 -14.95
N TYR A 803 -17.25 21.78 -15.00
CA TYR A 803 -17.44 20.41 -15.43
C TYR A 803 -18.73 20.28 -16.23
N GLY A 804 -18.61 20.01 -17.53
CA GLY A 804 -19.74 20.07 -18.45
C GLY A 804 -20.36 21.47 -18.49
N ILE A 805 -21.64 21.58 -18.15
CA ILE A 805 -22.38 22.86 -18.07
C ILE A 805 -22.38 23.48 -16.67
N LYS A 806 -21.84 22.78 -15.67
CA LYS A 806 -21.80 23.20 -14.25
C LYS A 806 -20.55 24.05 -13.98
N SER A 807 -20.66 24.95 -13.01
CA SER A 807 -19.51 25.68 -12.46
C SER A 807 -19.68 25.90 -10.97
N LEU A 808 -18.57 25.89 -10.26
CA LEU A 808 -18.50 26.21 -8.83
C LEU A 808 -17.37 27.20 -8.58
N ALA A 809 -17.70 28.36 -7.99
CA ALA A 809 -16.72 29.34 -7.59
C ALA A 809 -16.37 29.14 -6.11
N MET A 810 -15.07 29.15 -5.81
CA MET A 810 -14.53 29.04 -4.47
C MET A 810 -13.66 30.25 -4.13
N GLN A 811 -13.68 30.63 -2.87
CA GLN A 811 -12.74 31.60 -2.31
C GLN A 811 -11.47 30.83 -1.89
N THR A 812 -10.32 31.19 -2.43
CA THR A 812 -9.04 30.70 -1.92
C THR A 812 -8.81 31.30 -0.54
N GLY A 813 -8.16 30.56 0.37
CA GLY A 813 -7.91 31.00 1.73
C GLY A 813 -7.41 32.44 1.80
N ASP A 814 -7.99 33.21 2.69
CA ASP A 814 -7.68 34.63 2.86
C ASP A 814 -6.29 34.80 3.48
N LEU A 815 -5.35 35.34 2.72
CA LEU A 815 -4.02 35.71 3.20
C LEU A 815 -3.94 37.13 3.71
N THR A 816 -5.05 37.88 3.72
CA THR A 816 -5.11 39.25 4.30
C THR A 816 -5.01 39.19 5.82
N GLY A 817 -4.55 40.25 6.42
CA GLY A 817 -4.49 40.37 7.86
C GLY A 817 -3.09 40.59 8.43
N SER A 818 -3.00 40.59 9.76
CA SER A 818 -1.77 40.90 10.48
C SER A 818 -1.18 39.64 11.13
N TRP A 819 0.15 39.55 11.10
CA TRP A 819 0.90 38.52 11.82
C TRP A 819 2.22 39.07 12.35
N TYR A 820 2.85 38.30 13.23
CA TYR A 820 4.15 38.62 13.78
C TYR A 820 5.22 37.68 13.25
N GLU A 821 6.41 38.19 13.01
CA GLU A 821 7.62 37.40 12.74
C GLU A 821 8.66 37.67 13.84
N ILE A 822 9.16 36.59 14.44
CA ILE A 822 10.28 36.66 15.38
C ILE A 822 11.45 35.85 14.81
N GLY A 823 12.66 36.31 15.06
CA GLY A 823 13.83 35.61 14.58
C GLY A 823 15.09 36.01 15.33
N LEU A 824 16.11 35.17 15.15
CA LEU A 824 17.44 35.41 15.66
C LEU A 824 18.47 35.07 14.55
N GLY A 825 19.61 35.75 14.58
CA GLY A 825 20.64 35.53 13.59
C GLY A 825 22.03 35.95 14.04
N ALA A 826 23.02 35.56 13.25
CA ALA A 826 24.41 35.92 13.43
C ALA A 826 25.12 36.09 12.09
N ASN A 827 26.03 37.05 12.04
CA ASN A 827 26.95 37.24 10.92
C ASN A 827 28.38 37.16 11.44
N LEU A 828 29.17 36.21 10.93
CA LEU A 828 30.48 35.87 11.42
C LEU A 828 31.55 36.14 10.34
N GLY A 829 32.50 36.97 10.63
CA GLY A 829 33.66 37.20 9.78
C GLY A 829 34.61 36.00 9.80
N ILE A 830 34.69 35.26 8.66
CA ILE A 830 35.54 34.08 8.53
C ILE A 830 36.97 34.46 8.03
N THR A 831 37.05 35.26 7.00
CA THR A 831 38.29 35.82 6.50
C THR A 831 38.16 37.33 6.37
N LYS A 832 39.21 38.00 5.88
CA LYS A 832 39.10 39.45 5.55
C LYS A 832 38.03 39.72 4.51
N ASN A 833 37.79 38.78 3.62
CA ASN A 833 36.91 38.93 2.46
C ASN A 833 35.72 37.99 2.49
N SER A 834 35.46 37.24 3.56
CA SER A 834 34.32 36.32 3.61
C SER A 834 33.58 36.34 4.94
N ASN A 835 32.27 36.28 4.87
CA ASN A 835 31.36 36.24 6.00
C ASN A 835 30.41 35.06 5.84
N LEU A 836 30.14 34.39 6.97
CA LEU A 836 29.13 33.36 7.11
C LEU A 836 27.98 33.92 7.95
N TYR A 837 26.76 33.69 7.51
CA TYR A 837 25.58 34.16 8.23
C TYR A 837 24.58 33.04 8.41
N PHE A 838 23.86 33.13 9.52
CA PHE A 838 22.80 32.23 9.93
C PHE A 838 21.61 33.04 10.44
N ASP A 839 20.43 32.60 10.15
CA ASP A 839 19.23 33.06 10.84
C ASP A 839 18.18 31.96 10.97
N ALA A 840 17.39 32.07 12.03
CA ALA A 840 16.21 31.25 12.24
C ALA A 840 15.02 32.17 12.50
N LEU A 841 13.84 31.78 12.01
CA LEU A 841 12.60 32.53 12.20
C LEU A 841 11.38 31.64 12.39
N LYS A 842 10.36 32.24 12.99
CA LYS A 842 9.04 31.70 13.18
C LYS A 842 7.99 32.81 13.03
N THR A 843 6.80 32.46 12.49
CA THR A 843 5.65 33.38 12.47
C THR A 843 4.62 33.00 13.54
N LEU A 844 3.87 33.98 13.99
CA LEU A 844 2.82 33.85 15.00
C LEU A 844 1.56 34.60 14.53
N ASN A 845 0.40 34.07 14.88
CA ASN A 845 -0.91 34.66 14.55
C ASN A 845 -1.14 34.85 13.05
N SER A 846 -0.87 33.84 12.26
CA SER A 846 -1.05 33.85 10.80
C SER A 846 -1.90 32.67 10.38
N THR A 847 -2.75 32.85 9.38
CA THR A 847 -3.46 31.75 8.69
C THR A 847 -2.46 30.76 8.10
N VAL A 848 -1.34 31.27 7.58
CA VAL A 848 -0.20 30.43 7.17
C VAL A 848 0.94 30.66 8.15
N ARG A 849 1.25 29.64 8.92
CA ARG A 849 2.28 29.69 9.96
C ARG A 849 3.59 29.11 9.43
N THR A 850 4.67 29.89 9.44
CA THR A 850 6.02 29.34 9.35
C THR A 850 6.36 28.76 10.72
N ASP A 851 6.32 27.43 10.84
CA ASP A 851 6.57 26.74 12.10
C ASP A 851 8.04 26.88 12.49
N TRP A 852 8.91 26.78 11.51
CA TRP A 852 10.32 27.14 11.61
C TRP A 852 10.91 27.38 10.23
N GLN A 853 11.90 28.23 10.14
CA GLN A 853 12.79 28.38 8.99
C GLN A 853 14.20 28.61 9.49
N PHE A 854 15.15 27.96 8.86
CA PHE A 854 16.58 28.14 9.07
C PHE A 854 17.25 28.55 7.77
N ASN A 855 18.16 29.54 7.85
CA ASN A 855 18.95 30.01 6.74
C ASN A 855 20.45 29.95 7.08
N ALA A 856 21.26 29.58 6.10
CA ALA A 856 22.73 29.69 6.18
C ALA A 856 23.26 30.24 4.86
N GLY A 857 24.24 31.12 4.89
CA GLY A 857 24.80 31.68 3.68
C GLY A 857 26.20 32.20 3.85
N LEU A 858 26.85 32.40 2.70
CA LEU A 858 28.23 32.83 2.58
C LEU A 858 28.30 34.03 1.63
N ARG A 859 29.06 35.07 2.00
CA ARG A 859 29.45 36.16 1.12
C ARG A 859 30.95 36.21 0.97
N PHE A 860 31.40 36.46 -0.24
CA PHE A 860 32.79 36.73 -0.59
C PHE A 860 32.89 38.09 -1.28
N THR A 861 33.74 39.01 -0.77
CA THR A 861 33.94 40.36 -1.30
C THR A 861 35.27 40.46 -2.07
N PHE A 862 35.27 41.23 -3.13
CA PHE A 862 36.44 41.45 -3.99
C PHE A 862 36.60 42.93 -4.39
#